data_932c5d323f999424ff935dcdd3a1637c
#
_entry.id   932c5d323f999424ff935dcdd3a1637c
#
_cell.length_a   1.000
_cell.length_b   1.000
_cell.length_c   1.000
_cell.angle_alpha   90.00
_cell.angle_beta   90.00
_cell.angle_gamma   90.00
#
_symmetry.space_group_name_H-M   'P 1'
#
loop_
_entity.id
_entity.type
_entity.pdbx_description
1 polymer ?
#
loop_
_entity_poly.entity_id
_entity_poly.type
_entity_poly.pdbx_seq_one_letter_code
_entity_poly.pdbx_strand_id
1 'polypeptide(L)'
;MREVFLNLPARNVGNGSRTRARFASLLSPLAIPLVVPLVVALLAASAGQAIGQGLSQTGSTQTGSAQTGSALVVAKAPVAETLSLWDAAKVGDKAALERGLKALAADADPTTSTLGGWASHLLTNLDKREADRAARITEINAELDAALAKPETDVTLSESLRHAIELDLVHPTRGSVREQPRVNGLISRADLKARELEASGQLLPAAELFSLLNGLLDIEGTYRPDIERVNQRLTMVRFYAPHRLWEQRDARLKAMGEKPLPPYNPIGDDFRKRLKGVDTTLIIRALAYTPRHIEGSNLNDLVVSGINAVGLMAQTTDLAEAFPKLADKAAVDRFVASVTAQKVAVAKRRDPIDVIALDNILANVLTAAQTELDLPREAVLHEFGNGSFLPLDDYSAIIWPDELRRFEKNTQGRFVGVGVQIEYDEQSAVRVVTPLEGTPAHKAGIHPGDIITQVDGKNIYGLSLDQVVDLITGPAGTPVTMTIDRKGPEPLGADGKVDPANDEPKSETITKTMNRGVIKVATVKGWDRLSSGEYDWNWFVDKDRGIGYVRLTQFADDTGRELDAAIRQMREAGLKGLILDLRFNPGGLLDQAVRVSRRIIKAENGDIVMARGASGEIESRERTIPSQATLADIPVIVLINEGSASASEIVSGAIACHAKAGDADALILGARSFGKGSVQNVWRLTNVASMKLTIQYYMLPDQSIIHRKLGSTKWGVEPNLTIDMLPKQTTDVLTLRRDADVMRIDEKGLTRSATPRPNAEDILTKGLDPQLETALLLLRARVVGGPSQATKQAANFGRNDAQTSPITP
;
A
#
# COMPACT_ATOMS: atom_id res chain seq x y z
N MET A 1 0.88 -2.40 -7.58
CA MET A 1 0.96 -1.61 -6.35
C MET A 1 1.88 -0.37 -6.43
N ARG A 2 2.95 -0.35 -7.22
CA ARG A 2 3.84 0.84 -7.36
C ARG A 2 3.21 2.02 -8.11
N GLU A 3 2.31 1.79 -9.05
CA GLU A 3 1.76 2.83 -9.92
C GLU A 3 0.62 3.65 -9.31
N VAL A 4 -0.06 3.13 -8.30
CA VAL A 4 -1.21 3.79 -7.67
C VAL A 4 -0.80 4.99 -6.80
N PHE A 5 0.43 4.99 -6.27
CA PHE A 5 0.92 6.07 -5.41
C PHE A 5 1.69 7.18 -6.13
N LEU A 6 1.93 7.04 -7.44
CA LEU A 6 2.79 7.98 -8.18
C LEU A 6 2.02 9.04 -8.99
N ASN A 7 0.69 8.96 -9.08
CA ASN A 7 -0.12 9.84 -9.93
C ASN A 7 -0.93 10.89 -9.16
N LEU A 8 -0.25 11.72 -8.36
CA LEU A 8 -0.86 12.94 -7.84
C LEU A 8 -0.15 14.17 -8.46
N PRO A 9 -0.81 14.97 -9.27
CA PRO A 9 -0.19 16.16 -9.85
C PRO A 9 0.06 17.21 -8.78
N ALA A 10 1.30 17.69 -8.69
CA ALA A 10 1.66 18.87 -7.91
C ALA A 10 1.09 20.11 -8.61
N ARG A 11 0.09 20.76 -8.03
CA ARG A 11 -0.37 22.09 -8.49
C ARG A 11 0.08 23.19 -7.56
N ASN A 12 0.68 24.22 -8.16
CA ASN A 12 1.00 25.50 -7.55
C ASN A 12 -0.27 26.25 -7.10
N VAL A 13 -0.19 26.86 -5.93
CA VAL A 13 -1.29 27.51 -5.23
C VAL A 13 -1.50 28.94 -5.75
N GLY A 14 -2.69 29.19 -6.29
CA GLY A 14 -3.29 30.49 -6.48
C GLY A 14 -4.75 30.44 -6.03
N ASN A 15 -5.14 31.43 -5.25
CA ASN A 15 -6.38 31.51 -4.46
C ASN A 15 -7.68 31.25 -5.25
N GLY A 16 -8.56 30.45 -4.62
CA GLY A 16 -10.03 30.46 -4.82
C GLY A 16 -10.54 29.51 -5.90
N SER A 17 -11.17 28.41 -5.51
CA SER A 17 -11.95 27.41 -6.28
C SER A 17 -11.26 26.07 -6.59
N ARG A 18 -10.31 25.62 -5.78
CA ARG A 18 -9.42 24.48 -6.11
C ARG A 18 -9.73 23.14 -5.42
N THR A 19 -10.82 23.03 -4.71
CA THR A 19 -11.18 21.82 -3.95
C THR A 19 -11.72 20.68 -4.82
N ARG A 20 -12.28 20.98 -5.98
CA ARG A 20 -12.92 19.99 -6.86
C ARG A 20 -11.95 19.03 -7.58
N ALA A 21 -10.73 19.45 -7.88
CA ALA A 21 -9.80 18.67 -8.70
C ALA A 21 -9.00 17.60 -7.92
N ARG A 22 -8.98 17.63 -6.58
CA ARG A 22 -8.10 16.77 -5.76
C ARG A 22 -8.64 15.37 -5.48
N PHE A 23 -9.96 15.17 -5.49
CA PHE A 23 -10.56 13.85 -5.25
C PHE A 23 -10.73 13.01 -6.53
N ALA A 24 -10.91 13.64 -7.68
CA ALA A 24 -11.01 12.92 -8.95
C ALA A 24 -9.71 12.17 -9.32
N SER A 25 -8.54 12.65 -8.87
CA SER A 25 -7.24 11.99 -9.13
C SER A 25 -6.98 10.76 -8.26
N LEU A 26 -7.68 10.58 -7.13
CA LEU A 26 -7.61 9.36 -6.30
C LEU A 26 -8.35 8.18 -6.93
N LEU A 27 -9.26 8.43 -7.87
CA LEU A 27 -10.03 7.43 -8.59
C LEU A 27 -9.68 7.47 -10.09
N SER A 28 -8.39 7.41 -10.42
CA SER A 28 -7.99 7.17 -11.80
C SER A 28 -8.68 5.88 -12.31
N PRO A 29 -9.40 5.94 -13.43
CA PRO A 29 -10.22 4.82 -13.90
C PRO A 29 -9.47 3.51 -14.21
N LEU A 30 -8.14 3.53 -14.20
CA LEU A 30 -7.28 2.35 -14.45
C LEU A 30 -7.09 1.44 -13.23
N ALA A 31 -7.52 1.84 -12.04
CA ALA A 31 -7.19 1.17 -10.79
C ALA A 31 -8.36 0.43 -10.11
N ILE A 32 -9.54 0.36 -10.73
CA ILE A 32 -10.74 -0.15 -10.06
C ILE A 32 -10.65 -1.57 -9.48
N PRO A 33 -9.94 -2.56 -10.03
CA PRO A 33 -9.85 -3.87 -9.36
C PRO A 33 -8.72 -4.01 -8.34
N LEU A 34 -7.75 -3.07 -8.30
CA LEU A 34 -6.60 -3.14 -7.40
C LEU A 34 -6.60 -2.04 -6.32
N VAL A 35 -7.36 -0.96 -6.54
CA VAL A 35 -7.47 0.19 -5.62
C VAL A 35 -8.62 0.03 -4.65
N VAL A 36 -9.68 -0.70 -5.01
CA VAL A 36 -10.82 -0.91 -4.11
C VAL A 36 -10.40 -1.62 -2.82
N PRO A 37 -9.60 -2.69 -2.82
CA PRO A 37 -9.08 -3.26 -1.59
C PRO A 37 -8.08 -2.34 -0.87
N LEU A 38 -7.34 -1.49 -1.58
CA LEU A 38 -6.33 -0.63 -0.97
C LEU A 38 -6.90 0.68 -0.43
N VAL A 39 -7.87 1.28 -1.10
CA VAL A 39 -8.61 2.45 -0.59
C VAL A 39 -9.50 2.02 0.57
N VAL A 40 -10.13 0.86 0.50
CA VAL A 40 -10.88 0.24 1.58
C VAL A 40 -9.96 -0.16 2.73
N ALA A 41 -8.76 -0.68 2.48
CA ALA A 41 -7.77 -0.98 3.50
C ALA A 41 -7.17 0.28 4.15
N LEU A 42 -6.97 1.35 3.40
CA LEU A 42 -6.58 2.66 3.94
C LEU A 42 -7.70 3.26 4.81
N LEU A 43 -8.97 2.96 4.50
CA LEU A 43 -10.12 3.43 5.24
C LEU A 43 -10.41 2.59 6.49
N ALA A 44 -10.09 1.30 6.48
CA ALA A 44 -10.45 0.35 7.54
C ALA A 44 -9.47 0.27 8.70
N ALA A 45 -8.22 0.66 8.53
CA ALA A 45 -7.18 0.50 9.55
C ALA A 45 -7.37 1.37 10.81
N SER A 46 -8.36 2.26 10.85
CA SER A 46 -8.55 3.20 11.95
C SER A 46 -9.80 2.97 12.82
N ALA A 47 -10.57 1.90 12.58
CA ALA A 47 -11.88 1.69 13.21
C ALA A 47 -11.88 0.82 14.50
N GLY A 48 -10.77 0.69 15.19
CA GLY A 48 -10.68 -0.26 16.31
C GLY A 48 -10.16 0.28 17.62
N GLN A 49 -10.71 1.38 18.14
CA GLN A 49 -10.53 1.68 19.57
C GLN A 49 -11.63 2.62 20.10
N ALA A 50 -12.72 2.08 20.57
CA ALA A 50 -13.53 2.69 21.63
C ALA A 50 -14.65 1.74 22.05
N ILE A 51 -14.40 0.80 22.94
CA ILE A 51 -15.38 0.31 23.93
C ILE A 51 -14.60 -0.33 25.08
N GLY A 52 -14.77 0.24 26.27
CA GLY A 52 -14.51 -0.44 27.53
C GLY A 52 -13.66 0.31 28.52
N GLN A 53 -14.27 1.23 29.25
CA GLN A 53 -14.08 1.35 30.69
C GLN A 53 -15.11 2.30 31.27
N GLY A 54 -16.13 1.74 31.79
CA GLY A 54 -16.92 2.33 32.87
C GLY A 54 -16.91 1.36 34.02
N LEU A 55 -16.42 1.82 35.17
CA LEU A 55 -17.05 1.61 36.48
C LEU A 55 -16.11 2.06 37.62
N SER A 56 -16.60 3.05 38.24
CA SER A 56 -16.43 3.61 39.59
C SER A 56 -15.65 2.81 40.66
N GLN A 57 -14.92 3.51 41.49
CA GLN A 57 -15.32 3.66 42.91
C GLN A 57 -14.44 4.67 43.68
N THR A 58 -15.13 5.63 44.22
CA THR A 58 -15.12 6.34 45.49
C THR A 58 -13.98 6.11 46.50
N GLY A 59 -13.39 7.24 46.91
CA GLY A 59 -13.41 7.70 48.31
C GLY A 59 -12.20 7.44 49.14
N SER A 60 -11.46 8.44 49.49
CA SER A 60 -11.44 8.97 50.88
C SER A 60 -10.32 10.00 51.06
N THR A 61 -10.72 11.10 51.62
CA THR A 61 -9.93 12.23 52.15
C THR A 61 -9.12 11.83 53.38
N GLN A 62 -7.85 12.26 53.41
CA GLN A 62 -7.23 12.64 54.70
C GLN A 62 -6.25 13.79 54.53
N THR A 63 -6.51 14.81 55.32
CA THR A 63 -5.75 16.03 55.57
C THR A 63 -4.53 15.74 56.45
N GLY A 64 -3.39 16.38 56.16
CA GLY A 64 -2.21 16.36 57.07
C GLY A 64 -1.21 17.47 56.73
N SER A 65 -1.11 18.36 57.65
CA SER A 65 -0.45 19.63 57.86
C SER A 65 0.98 19.81 57.30
N ALA A 66 1.21 21.10 56.97
CA ALA A 66 2.48 21.70 56.57
C ALA A 66 3.57 21.58 57.63
N GLN A 67 4.79 21.35 57.18
CA GLN A 67 6.02 21.83 57.85
C GLN A 67 7.01 22.35 56.84
N THR A 68 7.35 23.61 56.99
CA THR A 68 8.40 24.36 56.30
C THR A 68 9.77 23.81 56.66
N GLY A 69 10.51 23.39 55.65
CA GLY A 69 11.91 23.09 55.73
C GLY A 69 12.62 23.53 54.45
N SER A 70 13.38 24.65 54.59
CA SER A 70 14.27 25.13 53.54
C SER A 70 15.29 24.07 53.23
N ALA A 71 15.25 23.47 52.04
CA ALA A 71 16.26 22.57 51.55
C ALA A 71 16.78 23.10 50.20
N LEU A 72 18.09 23.18 50.09
CA LEU A 72 18.86 23.46 48.91
C LEU A 72 18.20 22.75 47.70
N VAL A 73 17.83 23.53 46.71
CA VAL A 73 17.46 23.03 45.39
C VAL A 73 18.74 22.54 44.72
N VAL A 74 19.03 21.24 44.90
CA VAL A 74 19.89 20.53 43.98
C VAL A 74 19.07 20.34 42.70
N ALA A 75 19.45 21.02 41.68
CA ALA A 75 18.86 20.88 40.34
C ALA A 75 18.81 19.40 39.96
N LYS A 76 17.61 18.82 39.99
CA LYS A 76 17.38 17.42 39.69
C LYS A 76 17.34 17.25 38.17
N ALA A 77 18.20 16.46 37.69
CA ALA A 77 18.60 16.26 36.32
C ALA A 77 17.46 16.06 35.31
N PRO A 78 17.55 16.69 34.12
CA PRO A 78 16.68 16.47 32.97
C PRO A 78 16.73 15.05 32.43
N VAL A 79 17.74 14.27 32.83
CA VAL A 79 17.97 12.88 32.41
C VAL A 79 16.83 11.91 32.85
N ALA A 80 16.17 12.13 33.97
CA ALA A 80 15.11 11.23 34.45
C ALA A 80 13.80 11.40 33.67
N GLU A 81 13.47 12.61 33.24
CA GLU A 81 12.24 12.86 32.46
C GLU A 81 12.38 12.49 30.98
N THR A 82 13.57 12.65 30.39
CA THR A 82 13.85 12.21 29.01
C THR A 82 13.81 10.67 28.88
N LEU A 83 14.21 9.96 29.93
CA LEU A 83 14.05 8.49 29.97
C LEU A 83 12.58 8.08 30.06
N SER A 84 11.74 8.87 30.73
CA SER A 84 10.31 8.60 30.86
C SER A 84 9.55 8.75 29.53
N LEU A 85 9.96 9.66 28.63
CA LEU A 85 9.33 9.79 27.31
C LEU A 85 9.47 8.52 26.47
N TRP A 86 10.67 7.93 26.43
CA TRP A 86 10.90 6.69 25.70
C TRP A 86 10.11 5.53 26.27
N ASP A 87 10.13 5.39 27.59
CA ASP A 87 9.41 4.30 28.27
C ASP A 87 7.90 4.48 28.16
N ALA A 88 7.37 5.71 28.30
CA ALA A 88 5.98 6.02 28.08
C ALA A 88 5.51 5.73 26.64
N ALA A 89 6.32 6.09 25.64
CA ALA A 89 6.05 5.78 24.25
C ALA A 89 6.08 4.25 23.98
N LYS A 90 7.03 3.53 24.60
CA LYS A 90 7.17 2.08 24.44
C LYS A 90 5.97 1.29 24.95
N VAL A 91 5.32 1.77 26.04
CA VAL A 91 4.09 1.16 26.58
C VAL A 91 2.81 1.78 26.03
N GLY A 92 2.90 2.80 25.17
CA GLY A 92 1.75 3.47 24.58
C GLY A 92 0.97 4.41 25.54
N ASP A 93 1.59 4.83 26.66
CA ASP A 93 0.98 5.77 27.60
C ASP A 93 1.06 7.20 27.08
N LYS A 94 0.05 7.56 26.28
CA LYS A 94 -0.07 8.91 25.70
C LYS A 94 -0.15 10.01 26.77
N ALA A 95 -0.79 9.74 27.90
CA ALA A 95 -0.93 10.72 28.97
C ALA A 95 0.40 10.98 29.69
N ALA A 96 1.20 9.93 29.94
CA ALA A 96 2.55 10.09 30.49
C ALA A 96 3.47 10.79 29.48
N LEU A 97 3.36 10.45 28.21
CA LEU A 97 4.12 11.11 27.13
C LEU A 97 3.82 12.62 27.08
N GLU A 98 2.55 12.99 27.09
CA GLU A 98 2.13 14.39 27.06
C GLU A 98 2.59 15.16 28.32
N ARG A 99 2.48 14.56 29.52
CA ARG A 99 3.02 15.15 30.74
C ARG A 99 4.53 15.38 30.66
N GLY A 100 5.28 14.39 30.16
CA GLY A 100 6.71 14.50 29.98
C GLY A 100 7.10 15.56 28.95
N LEU A 101 6.37 15.67 27.82
CA LEU A 101 6.58 16.72 26.83
C LEU A 101 6.32 18.11 27.42
N LYS A 102 5.23 18.30 28.19
CA LYS A 102 4.92 19.57 28.87
C LYS A 102 5.98 19.94 29.91
N ALA A 103 6.48 18.96 30.66
CA ALA A 103 7.57 19.18 31.61
C ALA A 103 8.86 19.63 30.93
N LEU A 104 9.24 18.96 29.83
CA LEU A 104 10.41 19.36 29.01
C LEU A 104 10.24 20.75 28.39
N ALA A 105 9.07 21.06 27.90
CA ALA A 105 8.78 22.38 27.30
C ALA A 105 8.86 23.51 28.33
N ALA A 106 8.58 23.24 29.60
CA ALA A 106 8.66 24.18 30.72
C ALA A 106 10.08 24.29 31.32
N ASP A 107 11.01 23.42 30.95
CA ASP A 107 12.39 23.40 31.49
C ASP A 107 13.19 24.55 30.94
N ALA A 108 13.73 25.37 31.85
CA ALA A 108 14.55 26.54 31.52
C ALA A 108 16.07 26.25 31.53
N ASP A 109 16.49 24.99 31.78
CA ASP A 109 17.91 24.64 31.81
C ASP A 109 18.53 24.78 30.40
N PRO A 110 19.62 25.52 30.22
CA PRO A 110 20.30 25.70 28.94
C PRO A 110 20.78 24.39 28.30
N THR A 111 21.06 23.32 29.07
CA THR A 111 21.50 22.04 28.56
C THR A 111 20.32 21.23 27.99
N THR A 112 19.11 21.48 28.47
CA THR A 112 17.87 20.87 28.02
C THR A 112 17.03 21.82 27.17
N SER A 113 17.42 23.08 27.07
CA SER A 113 16.65 24.12 26.34
C SER A 113 16.33 23.71 24.90
N THR A 114 17.25 23.00 24.24
CA THR A 114 17.01 22.51 22.87
C THR A 114 15.94 21.42 22.84
N LEU A 115 15.95 20.44 23.78
CA LEU A 115 14.92 19.43 23.88
C LEU A 115 13.58 20.04 24.31
N GLY A 116 13.62 20.97 25.27
CA GLY A 116 12.45 21.72 25.69
C GLY A 116 11.82 22.54 24.57
N GLY A 117 12.65 23.22 23.75
CA GLY A 117 12.19 23.94 22.57
C GLY A 117 11.49 23.03 21.56
N TRP A 118 12.05 21.87 21.24
CA TRP A 118 11.42 20.91 20.33
C TRP A 118 10.16 20.27 20.89
N ALA A 119 10.15 19.97 22.20
CA ALA A 119 8.92 19.51 22.87
C ALA A 119 7.80 20.57 22.79
N SER A 120 8.13 21.85 22.98
CA SER A 120 7.20 22.96 22.80
C SER A 120 6.68 23.05 21.36
N HIS A 121 7.56 22.91 20.35
CA HIS A 121 7.15 22.88 18.95
C HIS A 121 6.24 21.69 18.64
N LEU A 122 6.57 20.48 19.12
CA LEU A 122 5.71 19.30 18.93
C LEU A 122 4.32 19.51 19.52
N LEU A 123 4.23 20.03 20.75
CA LEU A 123 2.94 20.36 21.37
C LEU A 123 2.16 21.38 20.54
N THR A 124 2.81 22.46 20.09
CA THR A 124 2.21 23.49 19.22
C THR A 124 1.71 22.88 17.90
N ASN A 125 2.50 21.99 17.29
CA ASN A 125 2.13 21.32 16.04
C ASN A 125 0.97 20.34 16.23
N LEU A 126 0.90 19.66 17.40
CA LEU A 126 -0.24 18.81 17.75
C LEU A 126 -1.52 19.65 17.93
N ASP A 127 -1.45 20.77 18.65
CA ASP A 127 -2.60 21.67 18.83
C ASP A 127 -3.06 22.25 17.48
N LYS A 128 -2.12 22.69 16.64
CA LYS A 128 -2.42 23.15 15.29
C LYS A 128 -3.10 22.07 14.45
N ARG A 129 -2.62 20.82 14.53
CA ARG A 129 -3.23 19.69 13.82
C ARG A 129 -4.67 19.46 14.25
N GLU A 130 -4.99 19.57 15.54
CA GLU A 130 -6.37 19.46 16.03
C GLU A 130 -7.24 20.63 15.55
N ALA A 131 -6.69 21.84 15.51
CA ALA A 131 -7.38 22.99 14.92
C ALA A 131 -7.62 22.81 13.40
N ASP A 132 -6.62 22.35 12.65
CA ASP A 132 -6.74 22.03 11.22
C ASP A 132 -7.78 20.91 10.99
N ARG A 133 -7.82 19.90 11.87
CA ARG A 133 -8.83 18.83 11.85
C ARG A 133 -10.24 19.39 12.05
N ALA A 134 -10.43 20.23 13.05
CA ALA A 134 -11.74 20.85 13.34
C ALA A 134 -12.20 21.75 12.18
N ALA A 135 -11.30 22.53 11.60
CA ALA A 135 -11.57 23.35 10.43
C ALA A 135 -11.97 22.49 9.22
N ARG A 136 -11.23 21.40 8.96
CA ARG A 136 -11.56 20.47 7.86
C ARG A 136 -12.90 19.76 8.05
N ILE A 137 -13.22 19.35 9.27
CA ILE A 137 -14.55 18.79 9.59
C ILE A 137 -15.66 19.79 9.24
N THR A 138 -15.49 21.07 9.58
CA THR A 138 -16.47 22.12 9.28
C THR A 138 -16.63 22.31 7.78
N GLU A 139 -15.51 22.34 7.04
CA GLU A 139 -15.48 22.48 5.58
C GLU A 139 -16.19 21.30 4.90
N ILE A 140 -15.81 20.04 5.27
CA ILE A 140 -16.43 18.84 4.68
C ILE A 140 -17.93 18.77 4.98
N ASN A 141 -18.37 19.18 6.16
CA ASN A 141 -19.80 19.23 6.46
C ASN A 141 -20.53 20.16 5.49
N ALA A 142 -19.98 21.35 5.21
CA ALA A 142 -20.54 22.27 4.24
C ALA A 142 -20.51 21.71 2.80
N GLU A 143 -19.44 21.06 2.40
CA GLU A 143 -19.31 20.39 1.10
C GLU A 143 -20.34 19.25 0.96
N LEU A 144 -20.53 18.43 2.00
CA LEU A 144 -21.52 17.36 2.02
C LEU A 144 -22.95 17.91 1.92
N ASP A 145 -23.29 18.94 2.70
CA ASP A 145 -24.62 19.57 2.63
C ASP A 145 -24.88 20.18 1.26
N ALA A 146 -23.87 20.82 0.64
CA ALA A 146 -23.97 21.36 -0.70
C ALA A 146 -24.15 20.25 -1.76
N ALA A 147 -23.46 19.12 -1.61
CA ALA A 147 -23.61 17.96 -2.51
C ALA A 147 -25.00 17.33 -2.38
N LEU A 148 -25.50 17.17 -1.15
CA LEU A 148 -26.84 16.63 -0.88
C LEU A 148 -27.98 17.53 -1.35
N ALA A 149 -27.75 18.83 -1.52
CA ALA A 149 -28.74 19.80 -2.03
C ALA A 149 -28.86 19.76 -3.57
N LYS A 150 -27.96 19.11 -4.29
CA LYS A 150 -28.00 18.98 -5.75
C LYS A 150 -29.09 17.97 -6.17
N PRO A 151 -29.59 18.06 -7.43
CA PRO A 151 -30.44 17.02 -8.01
C PRO A 151 -29.78 15.64 -7.88
N GLU A 152 -30.57 14.64 -7.48
CA GLU A 152 -30.05 13.30 -7.25
C GLU A 152 -29.70 12.60 -8.56
N THR A 153 -28.45 12.25 -8.72
CA THR A 153 -27.88 11.44 -9.78
C THR A 153 -26.85 10.49 -9.18
N ASP A 154 -26.40 9.50 -9.94
CA ASP A 154 -25.28 8.64 -9.51
C ASP A 154 -23.99 9.44 -9.26
N VAL A 155 -23.74 10.50 -10.02
CA VAL A 155 -22.60 11.42 -9.82
C VAL A 155 -22.70 12.16 -8.48
N THR A 156 -23.87 12.74 -8.19
CA THR A 156 -24.05 13.52 -6.94
C THR A 156 -24.09 12.61 -5.70
N LEU A 157 -24.62 11.39 -5.84
CA LEU A 157 -24.55 10.37 -4.77
C LEU A 157 -23.09 9.95 -4.51
N SER A 158 -22.31 9.71 -5.57
CA SER A 158 -20.87 9.40 -5.45
C SER A 158 -20.09 10.56 -4.80
N GLU A 159 -20.37 11.82 -5.20
CA GLU A 159 -19.76 13.01 -4.60
C GLU A 159 -20.09 13.09 -3.09
N SER A 160 -21.36 12.92 -2.74
CA SER A 160 -21.82 12.97 -1.35
C SER A 160 -21.21 11.84 -0.49
N LEU A 161 -21.12 10.62 -1.02
CA LEU A 161 -20.46 9.51 -0.32
C LEU A 161 -18.96 9.76 -0.10
N ARG A 162 -18.25 10.37 -1.07
CA ARG A 162 -16.84 10.73 -0.89
C ARG A 162 -16.66 11.73 0.24
N HIS A 163 -17.52 12.76 0.34
CA HIS A 163 -17.48 13.69 1.47
C HIS A 163 -17.81 13.00 2.80
N ALA A 164 -18.79 12.09 2.82
CA ALA A 164 -19.11 11.33 4.02
C ALA A 164 -17.95 10.43 4.48
N ILE A 165 -17.26 9.78 3.56
CA ILE A 165 -16.05 8.99 3.83
C ILE A 165 -14.92 9.88 4.36
N GLU A 166 -14.66 11.01 3.70
CA GLU A 166 -13.61 11.94 4.16
C GLU A 166 -13.94 12.48 5.55
N LEU A 167 -15.21 12.81 5.80
CA LEU A 167 -15.67 13.25 7.12
C LEU A 167 -15.40 12.17 8.18
N ASP A 168 -15.69 10.90 7.89
CA ASP A 168 -15.40 9.79 8.80
C ASP A 168 -13.90 9.60 9.04
N LEU A 169 -13.09 9.81 8.00
CA LEU A 169 -11.62 9.73 8.09
C LEU A 169 -11.00 10.78 9.01
N VAL A 170 -11.53 12.01 8.99
CA VAL A 170 -11.01 13.10 9.82
C VAL A 170 -11.70 13.20 11.18
N HIS A 171 -12.84 12.54 11.35
CA HIS A 171 -13.60 12.59 12.61
C HIS A 171 -12.84 11.89 13.76
N PRO A 172 -12.81 12.47 14.98
CA PRO A 172 -12.12 11.86 16.12
C PRO A 172 -12.62 10.46 16.45
N THR A 173 -13.92 10.21 16.25
CA THR A 173 -14.56 8.91 16.47
C THR A 173 -14.98 8.32 15.13
N ARG A 174 -14.26 7.33 14.67
CA ARG A 174 -14.59 6.60 13.46
C ARG A 174 -15.94 5.90 13.55
N GLY A 175 -16.65 5.84 12.43
CA GLY A 175 -17.96 5.20 12.32
C GLY A 175 -19.14 6.03 12.84
N SER A 176 -18.91 7.11 13.63
CA SER A 176 -20.01 7.94 14.13
C SER A 176 -20.72 8.75 13.04
N VAL A 177 -20.04 9.02 11.94
CA VAL A 177 -20.59 9.79 10.81
C VAL A 177 -21.74 9.05 10.13
N ARG A 178 -21.66 7.72 10.01
CA ARG A 178 -22.72 6.89 9.41
C ARG A 178 -24.03 6.89 10.20
N GLU A 179 -23.97 7.22 11.51
CA GLU A 179 -25.15 7.29 12.37
C GLU A 179 -25.94 8.61 12.19
N GLN A 180 -25.35 9.60 11.53
CA GLN A 180 -26.03 10.86 11.24
C GLN A 180 -27.21 10.63 10.29
N PRO A 181 -28.44 11.16 10.57
CA PRO A 181 -29.62 10.88 9.75
C PRO A 181 -29.45 11.20 8.25
N ARG A 182 -28.72 12.28 7.92
CA ARG A 182 -28.42 12.66 6.51
C ARG A 182 -27.54 11.65 5.80
N VAL A 183 -26.54 11.07 6.51
CA VAL A 183 -25.63 10.08 5.96
C VAL A 183 -26.32 8.72 5.86
N ASN A 184 -27.11 8.34 6.85
CA ASN A 184 -27.91 7.11 6.81
C ASN A 184 -28.91 7.14 5.64
N GLY A 185 -29.60 8.28 5.43
CA GLY A 185 -30.44 8.47 4.25
C GLY A 185 -29.68 8.43 2.93
N LEU A 186 -28.45 8.96 2.88
CA LEU A 186 -27.56 8.87 1.69
C LEU A 186 -27.19 7.42 1.38
N ILE A 187 -26.81 6.63 2.39
CA ILE A 187 -26.48 5.20 2.24
C ILE A 187 -27.64 4.44 1.58
N SER A 188 -28.87 4.63 2.08
CA SER A 188 -30.06 3.95 1.56
C SER A 188 -30.34 4.32 0.09
N ARG A 189 -30.26 5.59 -0.27
CA ARG A 189 -30.47 6.06 -1.66
C ARG A 189 -29.38 5.56 -2.60
N ALA A 190 -28.13 5.59 -2.16
CA ALA A 190 -26.99 5.13 -2.96
C ALA A 190 -27.06 3.61 -3.20
N ASP A 191 -27.49 2.82 -2.20
CA ASP A 191 -27.71 1.37 -2.37
C ASP A 191 -28.80 1.08 -3.43
N LEU A 192 -29.95 1.73 -3.32
CA LEU A 192 -31.02 1.57 -4.31
C LEU A 192 -30.54 1.94 -5.72
N LYS A 193 -29.82 3.06 -5.84
CA LYS A 193 -29.30 3.53 -7.14
C LYS A 193 -28.25 2.58 -7.71
N ALA A 194 -27.35 2.05 -6.88
CA ALA A 194 -26.33 1.09 -7.31
C ALA A 194 -26.98 -0.19 -7.89
N ARG A 195 -28.03 -0.72 -7.23
CA ARG A 195 -28.80 -1.88 -7.72
C ARG A 195 -29.57 -1.60 -9.01
N GLU A 196 -30.16 -0.42 -9.13
CA GLU A 196 -30.83 0.04 -10.37
C GLU A 196 -29.83 0.09 -11.56
N LEU A 197 -28.66 0.69 -11.32
CA LEU A 197 -27.60 0.81 -12.32
C LEU A 197 -27.07 -0.56 -12.75
N GLU A 198 -26.85 -1.47 -11.79
CA GLU A 198 -26.44 -2.84 -12.10
C GLU A 198 -27.49 -3.58 -12.93
N ALA A 199 -28.77 -3.48 -12.54
CA ALA A 199 -29.87 -4.12 -13.25
C ALA A 199 -30.04 -3.59 -14.68
N SER A 200 -29.72 -2.31 -14.92
CA SER A 200 -29.74 -1.69 -16.25
C SER A 200 -28.44 -1.90 -17.05
N GLY A 201 -27.45 -2.64 -16.52
CA GLY A 201 -26.18 -2.92 -17.18
C GLY A 201 -25.15 -1.79 -17.07
N GLN A 202 -25.44 -0.75 -16.30
CA GLN A 202 -24.49 0.35 -16.06
C GLN A 202 -23.51 -0.02 -14.96
N LEU A 203 -22.57 -0.92 -15.30
CA LEU A 203 -21.69 -1.57 -14.32
C LEU A 203 -20.70 -0.62 -13.65
N LEU A 204 -20.16 0.34 -14.40
CA LEU A 204 -19.12 1.24 -13.88
C LEU A 204 -19.63 2.15 -12.75
N PRO A 205 -20.75 2.92 -12.92
CA PRO A 205 -21.29 3.70 -11.81
C PRO A 205 -21.86 2.84 -10.68
N ALA A 206 -22.38 1.63 -10.96
CA ALA A 206 -22.80 0.69 -9.91
C ALA A 206 -21.62 0.26 -9.04
N ALA A 207 -20.50 -0.15 -9.65
CA ALA A 207 -19.28 -0.52 -8.94
C ALA A 207 -18.71 0.64 -8.10
N GLU A 208 -18.77 1.85 -8.61
CA GLU A 208 -18.34 3.06 -7.88
C GLU A 208 -19.17 3.26 -6.61
N LEU A 209 -20.51 3.22 -6.72
CA LEU A 209 -21.39 3.39 -5.56
C LEU A 209 -21.23 2.27 -4.54
N PHE A 210 -21.22 0.99 -4.95
CA PHE A 210 -20.98 -0.13 -4.02
C PHE A 210 -19.62 -0.03 -3.33
N SER A 211 -18.59 0.41 -4.05
CA SER A 211 -17.25 0.60 -3.48
C SER A 211 -17.21 1.73 -2.45
N LEU A 212 -17.89 2.85 -2.72
CA LEU A 212 -18.00 3.96 -1.77
C LEU A 212 -18.83 3.58 -0.54
N LEU A 213 -19.95 2.85 -0.75
CA LEU A 213 -20.75 2.30 0.35
C LEU A 213 -19.93 1.36 1.23
N ASN A 214 -19.18 0.45 0.63
CA ASN A 214 -18.29 -0.43 1.37
C ASN A 214 -17.19 0.36 2.10
N GLY A 215 -16.64 1.40 1.50
CA GLY A 215 -15.64 2.27 2.13
C GLY A 215 -16.17 2.96 3.39
N LEU A 216 -17.45 3.31 3.43
CA LEU A 216 -18.10 3.91 4.58
C LEU A 216 -18.53 2.87 5.63
N LEU A 217 -18.84 1.62 5.25
CA LEU A 217 -19.42 0.56 6.08
C LEU A 217 -18.50 -0.68 6.22
N ASP A 218 -17.24 -0.56 5.93
CA ASP A 218 -16.26 -1.65 5.69
C ASP A 218 -16.22 -2.77 6.75
N ILE A 219 -16.54 -2.49 8.00
CA ILE A 219 -16.37 -3.45 9.10
C ILE A 219 -17.26 -4.70 8.93
N GLU A 220 -18.39 -4.56 8.26
CA GLU A 220 -19.40 -5.62 8.18
C GLU A 220 -19.34 -6.45 6.88
N GLY A 221 -18.59 -5.99 5.87
CA GLY A 221 -18.50 -6.65 4.57
C GLY A 221 -19.84 -6.73 3.82
N THR A 222 -20.79 -5.87 4.17
CA THR A 222 -22.17 -5.87 3.69
C THR A 222 -22.25 -5.82 2.15
N TYR A 223 -21.43 -5.00 1.52
CA TYR A 223 -21.38 -4.80 0.08
C TYR A 223 -20.34 -5.66 -0.65
N ARG A 224 -19.61 -6.50 0.07
CA ARG A 224 -18.58 -7.35 -0.53
C ARG A 224 -19.12 -8.25 -1.65
N PRO A 225 -20.25 -8.96 -1.50
CA PRO A 225 -20.81 -9.78 -2.57
C PRO A 225 -21.23 -8.97 -3.81
N ASP A 226 -21.76 -7.75 -3.60
CA ASP A 226 -22.17 -6.88 -4.69
C ASP A 226 -20.97 -6.36 -5.47
N ILE A 227 -19.92 -5.93 -4.75
CA ILE A 227 -18.64 -5.49 -5.31
C ILE A 227 -17.98 -6.63 -6.10
N GLU A 228 -17.88 -7.81 -5.53
CA GLU A 228 -17.27 -8.97 -6.18
C GLU A 228 -17.99 -9.30 -7.49
N ARG A 229 -19.33 -9.35 -7.47
CA ARG A 229 -20.16 -9.64 -8.65
C ARG A 229 -19.99 -8.59 -9.74
N VAL A 230 -20.08 -7.31 -9.41
CA VAL A 230 -19.97 -6.22 -10.39
C VAL A 230 -18.54 -6.09 -10.91
N ASN A 231 -17.53 -6.22 -10.05
CA ASN A 231 -16.14 -6.20 -10.46
C ASN A 231 -15.76 -7.39 -11.34
N GLN A 232 -16.33 -8.56 -11.09
CA GLN A 232 -16.15 -9.74 -11.96
C GLN A 232 -16.63 -9.41 -13.38
N ARG A 233 -17.84 -8.84 -13.53
CA ARG A 233 -18.38 -8.42 -14.84
C ARG A 233 -17.51 -7.33 -15.50
N LEU A 234 -17.08 -6.31 -14.76
CA LEU A 234 -16.18 -5.28 -15.27
C LEU A 234 -14.80 -5.84 -15.69
N THR A 235 -14.30 -6.83 -14.98
CA THR A 235 -13.07 -7.53 -15.34
C THR A 235 -13.21 -8.28 -16.65
N MET A 236 -14.36 -8.95 -16.86
CA MET A 236 -14.68 -9.60 -18.14
C MET A 236 -14.78 -8.55 -19.26
N VAL A 237 -15.48 -7.42 -19.07
CA VAL A 237 -15.57 -6.34 -20.05
C VAL A 237 -14.18 -5.80 -20.40
N ARG A 238 -13.33 -5.56 -19.39
CA ARG A 238 -11.93 -5.13 -19.63
C ARG A 238 -11.15 -6.13 -20.46
N PHE A 239 -11.37 -7.43 -20.23
CA PHE A 239 -10.59 -8.46 -20.87
C PHE A 239 -11.05 -8.77 -22.29
N TYR A 240 -12.35 -8.82 -22.54
CA TYR A 240 -12.95 -9.24 -23.80
C TYR A 240 -13.46 -8.09 -24.69
N ALA A 241 -13.93 -6.99 -24.09
CA ALA A 241 -14.49 -5.82 -24.76
C ALA A 241 -13.91 -4.51 -24.22
N PRO A 242 -12.56 -4.33 -24.27
CA PRO A 242 -11.89 -3.18 -23.66
C PRO A 242 -12.31 -1.84 -24.29
N HIS A 243 -12.68 -1.81 -25.57
CA HIS A 243 -13.23 -0.61 -26.22
C HIS A 243 -14.54 -0.17 -25.55
N ARG A 244 -15.43 -1.11 -25.26
CA ARG A 244 -16.69 -0.83 -24.56
C ARG A 244 -16.47 -0.23 -23.17
N LEU A 245 -15.48 -0.75 -22.43
CA LEU A 245 -15.13 -0.18 -21.13
C LEU A 245 -14.54 1.23 -21.28
N TRP A 246 -13.73 1.47 -22.32
CA TRP A 246 -13.22 2.80 -22.64
C TRP A 246 -14.36 3.78 -22.90
N GLU A 247 -15.35 3.43 -23.72
CA GLU A 247 -16.55 4.26 -23.97
C GLU A 247 -17.29 4.62 -22.68
N GLN A 248 -17.54 3.64 -21.82
CA GLN A 248 -18.23 3.86 -20.54
C GLN A 248 -17.45 4.80 -19.62
N ARG A 249 -16.14 4.68 -19.58
CA ARG A 249 -15.26 5.55 -18.77
C ARG A 249 -15.25 6.97 -19.31
N ASP A 250 -15.13 7.13 -20.61
CA ASP A 250 -15.14 8.44 -21.26
C ASP A 250 -16.47 9.16 -21.04
N ALA A 251 -17.58 8.44 -21.20
CA ALA A 251 -18.92 8.96 -20.88
C ALA A 251 -19.05 9.34 -19.39
N ARG A 252 -18.48 8.54 -18.47
CA ARG A 252 -18.49 8.84 -17.04
C ARG A 252 -17.71 10.10 -16.69
N LEU A 253 -16.50 10.28 -17.24
CA LEU A 253 -15.70 11.49 -17.04
C LEU A 253 -16.44 12.73 -17.55
N LYS A 254 -17.03 12.65 -18.72
CA LYS A 254 -17.86 13.73 -19.26
C LYS A 254 -19.05 14.08 -18.36
N ALA A 255 -19.74 13.07 -17.81
CA ALA A 255 -20.84 13.29 -16.89
C ALA A 255 -20.40 13.97 -15.57
N MET A 256 -19.15 13.75 -15.17
CA MET A 256 -18.52 14.40 -13.99
C MET A 256 -17.94 15.78 -14.30
N GLY A 257 -17.98 16.24 -15.56
CA GLY A 257 -17.36 17.50 -16.01
C GLY A 257 -15.82 17.43 -16.07
N GLU A 258 -15.27 16.22 -16.13
CA GLU A 258 -13.83 15.98 -16.24
C GLU A 258 -13.38 15.92 -17.70
N LYS A 259 -12.04 15.99 -17.92
CA LYS A 259 -11.48 15.87 -19.28
C LYS A 259 -11.78 14.47 -19.85
N PRO A 260 -12.14 14.39 -21.15
CA PRO A 260 -12.35 13.09 -21.81
C PRO A 260 -11.06 12.27 -21.85
N LEU A 261 -11.23 10.95 -22.00
CA LEU A 261 -10.09 10.04 -22.18
C LEU A 261 -9.37 10.31 -23.51
N PRO A 262 -8.07 9.99 -23.61
CA PRO A 262 -7.39 9.87 -24.90
C PRO A 262 -8.14 8.91 -25.84
N PRO A 263 -8.00 9.04 -27.19
CA PRO A 263 -8.56 8.09 -28.12
C PRO A 263 -8.21 6.65 -27.77
N TYR A 264 -9.15 5.73 -27.96
CA TYR A 264 -8.93 4.32 -27.72
C TYR A 264 -7.77 3.76 -28.57
N ASN A 265 -6.90 3.00 -27.93
CA ASN A 265 -5.76 2.35 -28.59
C ASN A 265 -5.85 0.82 -28.41
N PRO A 266 -6.09 0.04 -29.48
CA PRO A 266 -6.34 -1.41 -29.40
C PRO A 266 -5.08 -2.27 -29.25
N ILE A 267 -3.89 -1.67 -29.11
CA ILE A 267 -2.65 -2.43 -28.99
C ILE A 267 -2.66 -3.30 -27.72
N GLY A 268 -2.53 -4.61 -27.90
CA GLY A 268 -2.46 -5.56 -26.81
C GLY A 268 -3.81 -6.16 -26.38
N ASP A 269 -4.92 -5.75 -27.00
CA ASP A 269 -6.29 -6.08 -26.53
C ASP A 269 -6.86 -7.39 -27.14
N ASP A 270 -6.09 -8.12 -27.94
CA ASP A 270 -6.55 -9.40 -28.53
C ASP A 270 -6.57 -10.52 -27.48
N PHE A 271 -7.72 -10.75 -26.87
CA PHE A 271 -7.92 -11.78 -25.84
C PHE A 271 -7.62 -13.20 -26.37
N ARG A 272 -7.77 -13.49 -27.67
CA ARG A 272 -7.49 -14.81 -28.23
C ARG A 272 -5.99 -15.14 -28.14
N LYS A 273 -5.13 -14.12 -28.34
CA LYS A 273 -3.69 -14.28 -28.13
C LYS A 273 -3.35 -14.45 -26.66
N ARG A 274 -4.05 -13.74 -25.77
CA ARG A 274 -3.85 -13.77 -24.32
C ARG A 274 -4.22 -15.12 -23.71
N LEU A 275 -5.26 -15.79 -24.26
CA LEU A 275 -5.75 -17.09 -23.79
C LEU A 275 -5.12 -18.30 -24.50
N LYS A 276 -4.12 -18.09 -25.36
CA LYS A 276 -3.50 -19.18 -26.10
C LYS A 276 -2.90 -20.23 -25.17
N GLY A 277 -3.40 -21.47 -25.28
CA GLY A 277 -2.95 -22.62 -24.49
C GLY A 277 -3.78 -22.87 -23.21
N VAL A 278 -4.88 -22.18 -23.05
CA VAL A 278 -5.88 -22.48 -22.01
C VAL A 278 -6.69 -23.69 -22.45
N ASP A 279 -6.68 -24.76 -21.67
CA ASP A 279 -7.38 -26.00 -21.92
C ASP A 279 -8.00 -26.59 -20.63
N THR A 280 -8.80 -27.66 -20.78
CA THR A 280 -9.45 -28.35 -19.67
C THR A 280 -8.44 -28.95 -18.67
N THR A 281 -7.29 -29.41 -19.17
CA THR A 281 -6.23 -30.00 -18.35
C THR A 281 -5.68 -28.98 -17.35
N LEU A 282 -5.55 -27.72 -17.79
CA LEU A 282 -5.13 -26.62 -16.91
C LEU A 282 -6.10 -26.46 -15.73
N ILE A 283 -7.41 -26.41 -16.01
CA ILE A 283 -8.45 -26.25 -14.99
C ILE A 283 -8.49 -27.43 -14.03
N ILE A 284 -8.47 -28.65 -14.56
CA ILE A 284 -8.49 -29.87 -13.74
C ILE A 284 -7.25 -29.90 -12.81
N ARG A 285 -6.07 -29.57 -13.33
CA ARG A 285 -4.86 -29.49 -12.51
C ARG A 285 -4.94 -28.40 -11.44
N ALA A 286 -5.43 -27.21 -11.79
CA ALA A 286 -5.58 -26.13 -10.83
C ALA A 286 -6.49 -26.55 -9.66
N LEU A 287 -7.65 -27.10 -9.97
CA LEU A 287 -8.60 -27.54 -8.96
C LEU A 287 -8.10 -28.72 -8.12
N ALA A 288 -7.29 -29.62 -8.69
CA ALA A 288 -6.67 -30.73 -7.95
C ALA A 288 -5.69 -30.28 -6.84
N TYR A 289 -5.17 -29.06 -6.91
CA TYR A 289 -4.30 -28.50 -5.87
C TYR A 289 -5.06 -27.82 -4.73
N THR A 290 -6.31 -27.39 -4.94
CA THR A 290 -7.07 -26.58 -3.98
C THR A 290 -7.29 -27.23 -2.61
N PRO A 291 -7.30 -28.57 -2.43
CA PRO A 291 -7.35 -29.16 -1.09
C PRO A 291 -6.16 -28.80 -0.18
N ARG A 292 -5.08 -28.24 -0.74
CA ARG A 292 -3.92 -27.74 0.02
C ARG A 292 -4.11 -26.32 0.56
N HIS A 293 -5.24 -25.67 0.25
CA HIS A 293 -5.54 -24.33 0.78
C HIS A 293 -5.58 -24.36 2.30
N ILE A 294 -5.09 -23.31 2.93
CA ILE A 294 -4.94 -23.23 4.40
C ILE A 294 -6.26 -23.41 5.16
N GLU A 295 -7.36 -22.92 4.62
CA GLU A 295 -8.69 -23.10 5.21
C GLU A 295 -9.40 -24.37 4.72
N GLY A 296 -8.72 -25.20 3.92
CA GLY A 296 -9.34 -26.27 3.17
C GLY A 296 -10.16 -25.75 1.99
N SER A 297 -10.68 -26.65 1.19
CA SER A 297 -11.61 -26.30 0.11
C SER A 297 -12.58 -27.44 -0.16
N ASN A 298 -13.81 -27.08 -0.52
CA ASN A 298 -14.81 -28.05 -1.03
C ASN A 298 -14.86 -27.91 -2.56
N LEU A 299 -14.44 -28.93 -3.27
CA LEU A 299 -14.39 -28.91 -4.73
C LEU A 299 -15.78 -28.71 -5.36
N ASN A 300 -16.86 -29.17 -4.74
CA ASN A 300 -18.20 -28.92 -5.22
C ASN A 300 -18.54 -27.43 -5.20
N ASP A 301 -18.18 -26.71 -4.14
CA ASP A 301 -18.42 -25.27 -4.02
C ASP A 301 -17.58 -24.46 -5.03
N LEU A 302 -16.33 -24.87 -5.27
CA LEU A 302 -15.47 -24.25 -6.27
C LEU A 302 -16.04 -24.44 -7.69
N VAL A 303 -16.52 -25.63 -8.01
CA VAL A 303 -17.14 -25.92 -9.31
C VAL A 303 -18.46 -25.16 -9.48
N VAL A 304 -19.31 -25.09 -8.44
CA VAL A 304 -20.52 -24.26 -8.43
C VAL A 304 -20.18 -22.79 -8.72
N SER A 305 -19.13 -22.26 -8.10
CA SER A 305 -18.67 -20.87 -8.32
C SER A 305 -18.13 -20.66 -9.74
N GLY A 306 -17.40 -21.64 -10.29
CA GLY A 306 -16.96 -21.62 -11.69
C GLY A 306 -18.13 -21.61 -12.68
N ILE A 307 -19.16 -22.45 -12.45
CA ILE A 307 -20.38 -22.44 -13.28
C ILE A 307 -21.11 -21.09 -13.17
N ASN A 308 -21.19 -20.51 -11.97
CA ASN A 308 -21.78 -19.18 -11.76
C ASN A 308 -21.07 -18.10 -12.58
N ALA A 309 -19.74 -18.11 -12.62
CA ALA A 309 -18.95 -17.14 -13.38
C ALA A 309 -19.23 -17.22 -14.88
N VAL A 310 -19.36 -18.43 -15.43
CA VAL A 310 -19.72 -18.62 -16.84
C VAL A 310 -21.16 -18.16 -17.12
N GLY A 311 -22.10 -18.40 -16.19
CA GLY A 311 -23.47 -17.85 -16.26
C GLY A 311 -23.47 -16.32 -16.22
N LEU A 312 -22.63 -15.70 -15.37
CA LEU A 312 -22.48 -14.25 -15.27
C LEU A 312 -21.87 -13.63 -16.53
N MET A 313 -20.90 -14.32 -17.15
CA MET A 313 -20.35 -13.95 -18.46
C MET A 313 -21.45 -13.82 -19.51
N ALA A 314 -22.32 -14.84 -19.61
CA ALA A 314 -23.43 -14.84 -20.57
C ALA A 314 -24.44 -13.70 -20.34
N GLN A 315 -24.64 -13.30 -19.09
CA GLN A 315 -25.55 -12.23 -18.68
C GLN A 315 -24.91 -10.83 -18.77
N THR A 316 -23.64 -10.72 -19.14
CA THR A 316 -22.93 -9.43 -19.27
C THR A 316 -23.06 -8.92 -20.69
N THR A 317 -24.08 -8.08 -20.93
CA THR A 317 -24.47 -7.59 -22.27
C THR A 317 -23.37 -6.84 -23.00
N ASP A 318 -22.48 -6.14 -22.28
CA ASP A 318 -21.33 -5.42 -22.85
C ASP A 318 -20.36 -6.34 -23.60
N LEU A 319 -20.37 -7.64 -23.32
CA LEU A 319 -19.56 -8.64 -24.00
C LEU A 319 -20.07 -9.03 -25.39
N ALA A 320 -21.27 -8.54 -25.79
CA ALA A 320 -21.81 -8.78 -27.12
C ALA A 320 -20.92 -8.19 -28.25
N GLU A 321 -20.09 -7.20 -27.94
CA GLU A 321 -19.06 -6.70 -28.88
C GLU A 321 -18.07 -7.79 -29.28
N ALA A 322 -17.62 -8.60 -28.31
CA ALA A 322 -16.69 -9.72 -28.57
C ALA A 322 -17.38 -11.02 -28.95
N PHE A 323 -18.62 -11.23 -28.47
CA PHE A 323 -19.42 -12.45 -28.60
C PHE A 323 -20.84 -12.11 -29.05
N PRO A 324 -21.09 -11.94 -30.35
CA PRO A 324 -22.32 -11.37 -30.87
C PRO A 324 -23.63 -12.11 -30.47
N LYS A 325 -23.57 -13.43 -30.23
CA LYS A 325 -24.73 -14.19 -29.77
C LYS A 325 -25.22 -13.84 -28.36
N LEU A 326 -24.42 -13.12 -27.58
CA LEU A 326 -24.87 -12.58 -26.29
C LEU A 326 -25.92 -11.46 -26.43
N ALA A 327 -26.13 -10.93 -27.62
CA ALA A 327 -27.24 -10.04 -27.92
C ALA A 327 -28.58 -10.78 -28.09
N ASP A 328 -28.57 -12.09 -28.34
CA ASP A 328 -29.77 -12.93 -28.40
C ASP A 328 -30.22 -13.38 -27.01
N LYS A 329 -31.17 -12.63 -26.46
CA LYS A 329 -31.70 -12.89 -25.13
C LYS A 329 -32.25 -14.31 -24.97
N ALA A 330 -32.90 -14.86 -25.98
CA ALA A 330 -33.45 -16.20 -25.91
C ALA A 330 -32.35 -17.27 -25.86
N ALA A 331 -31.27 -17.12 -26.61
CA ALA A 331 -30.10 -17.97 -26.53
C ALA A 331 -29.42 -17.90 -25.15
N VAL A 332 -29.26 -16.67 -24.63
CA VAL A 332 -28.71 -16.43 -23.28
C VAL A 332 -29.60 -17.12 -22.23
N ASP A 333 -30.91 -16.94 -22.28
CA ASP A 333 -31.85 -17.54 -21.31
C ASP A 333 -31.78 -19.09 -21.34
N ARG A 334 -31.69 -19.72 -22.52
CA ARG A 334 -31.51 -21.17 -22.66
C ARG A 334 -30.17 -21.65 -22.07
N PHE A 335 -29.11 -20.95 -22.39
CA PHE A 335 -27.79 -21.26 -21.84
C PHE A 335 -27.77 -21.14 -20.31
N VAL A 336 -28.25 -20.02 -19.76
CA VAL A 336 -28.32 -19.80 -18.32
C VAL A 336 -29.16 -20.86 -17.62
N ALA A 337 -30.26 -21.25 -18.19
CA ALA A 337 -31.09 -22.36 -17.67
C ALA A 337 -30.29 -23.67 -17.62
N SER A 338 -29.55 -24.01 -18.70
CA SER A 338 -28.73 -25.22 -18.78
C SER A 338 -27.62 -25.22 -17.70
N VAL A 339 -26.83 -24.14 -17.58
CA VAL A 339 -25.75 -24.09 -16.58
C VAL A 339 -26.29 -23.99 -15.15
N THR A 340 -27.47 -23.39 -14.95
CA THR A 340 -28.16 -23.38 -13.65
C THR A 340 -28.61 -24.81 -13.24
N ALA A 341 -29.12 -25.57 -14.17
CA ALA A 341 -29.47 -26.98 -13.90
C ALA A 341 -28.25 -27.80 -13.48
N GLN A 342 -27.11 -27.61 -14.17
CA GLN A 342 -25.83 -28.24 -13.79
C GLN A 342 -25.35 -27.80 -12.40
N LYS A 343 -25.40 -26.49 -12.14
CA LYS A 343 -25.06 -25.94 -10.83
C LYS A 343 -25.85 -26.58 -9.70
N VAL A 344 -27.16 -26.67 -9.87
CA VAL A 344 -28.05 -27.31 -8.87
C VAL A 344 -27.71 -28.80 -8.70
N ALA A 345 -27.39 -29.49 -9.79
CA ALA A 345 -26.97 -30.90 -9.73
C ALA A 345 -25.66 -31.06 -8.94
N VAL A 346 -24.67 -30.20 -9.18
CA VAL A 346 -23.38 -30.17 -8.44
C VAL A 346 -23.60 -29.84 -6.97
N ALA A 347 -24.36 -28.79 -6.67
CA ALA A 347 -24.65 -28.38 -5.29
C ALA A 347 -25.37 -29.44 -4.45
N LYS A 348 -26.16 -30.32 -5.08
CA LYS A 348 -26.86 -31.45 -4.42
C LYS A 348 -26.00 -32.70 -4.23
N ARG A 349 -24.79 -32.76 -4.81
CA ARG A 349 -23.89 -33.92 -4.63
C ARG A 349 -23.44 -34.03 -3.19
N ARG A 350 -23.54 -35.24 -2.64
CA ARG A 350 -22.95 -35.52 -1.31
C ARG A 350 -21.52 -35.99 -1.41
N ASP A 351 -21.18 -36.65 -2.52
CA ASP A 351 -19.83 -37.15 -2.76
C ASP A 351 -18.95 -36.05 -3.38
N PRO A 352 -17.67 -35.95 -3.00
CA PRO A 352 -16.70 -35.05 -3.65
C PRO A 352 -16.64 -35.34 -5.16
N ILE A 353 -16.49 -34.30 -5.95
CA ILE A 353 -16.24 -34.40 -7.38
C ILE A 353 -14.87 -35.02 -7.61
N ASP A 354 -14.82 -36.13 -8.36
CA ASP A 354 -13.56 -36.68 -8.87
C ASP A 354 -13.19 -36.08 -10.24
N VAL A 355 -12.02 -36.42 -10.75
CA VAL A 355 -11.49 -35.90 -12.03
C VAL A 355 -12.44 -36.24 -13.19
N ILE A 356 -13.03 -37.40 -13.23
CA ILE A 356 -13.93 -37.84 -14.32
C ILE A 356 -15.23 -37.02 -14.27
N ALA A 357 -15.80 -36.85 -13.10
CA ALA A 357 -17.01 -36.05 -12.93
C ALA A 357 -16.74 -34.58 -13.28
N LEU A 358 -15.56 -34.02 -12.90
CA LEU A 358 -15.18 -32.67 -13.25
C LEU A 358 -15.02 -32.49 -14.77
N ASP A 359 -14.36 -33.42 -15.45
CA ASP A 359 -14.20 -33.37 -16.91
C ASP A 359 -15.57 -33.44 -17.63
N ASN A 360 -16.49 -34.28 -17.17
CA ASN A 360 -17.84 -34.33 -17.69
C ASN A 360 -18.63 -33.03 -17.46
N ILE A 361 -18.51 -32.40 -16.29
CA ILE A 361 -19.16 -31.13 -16.00
C ILE A 361 -18.61 -30.04 -16.94
N LEU A 362 -17.29 -29.96 -17.09
CA LEU A 362 -16.64 -29.02 -18.02
C LEU A 362 -17.08 -29.26 -19.46
N ALA A 363 -17.14 -30.53 -19.91
CA ALA A 363 -17.59 -30.88 -21.25
C ALA A 363 -19.02 -30.42 -21.50
N ASN A 364 -19.92 -30.61 -20.55
CA ASN A 364 -21.32 -30.18 -20.65
C ASN A 364 -21.46 -28.66 -20.73
N VAL A 365 -20.71 -27.89 -19.86
CA VAL A 365 -20.69 -26.44 -19.87
C VAL A 365 -20.16 -25.92 -21.21
N LEU A 366 -19.07 -26.47 -21.70
CA LEU A 366 -18.45 -26.09 -22.98
C LEU A 366 -19.37 -26.41 -24.18
N THR A 367 -20.05 -27.58 -24.15
CA THR A 367 -20.98 -27.92 -25.23
C THR A 367 -22.18 -26.98 -25.24
N ALA A 368 -22.76 -26.65 -24.10
CA ALA A 368 -23.86 -25.70 -24.01
C ALA A 368 -23.41 -24.28 -24.47
N ALA A 369 -22.23 -23.83 -24.04
CA ALA A 369 -21.67 -22.53 -24.43
C ALA A 369 -21.42 -22.43 -25.93
N GLN A 370 -20.90 -23.49 -26.56
CA GLN A 370 -20.67 -23.53 -28.00
C GLN A 370 -22.00 -23.59 -28.77
N THR A 371 -22.93 -24.43 -28.34
CA THR A 371 -24.20 -24.66 -29.08
C THR A 371 -25.13 -23.43 -29.04
N GLU A 372 -25.32 -22.84 -27.85
CA GLU A 372 -26.24 -21.72 -27.65
C GLU A 372 -25.63 -20.38 -27.98
N LEU A 373 -24.38 -20.13 -27.58
CA LEU A 373 -23.78 -18.80 -27.57
C LEU A 373 -22.55 -18.67 -28.48
N ASP A 374 -22.06 -19.76 -29.09
CA ASP A 374 -20.84 -19.78 -29.92
C ASP A 374 -19.62 -19.17 -29.19
N LEU A 375 -19.54 -19.41 -27.86
CA LEU A 375 -18.44 -18.88 -27.05
C LEU A 375 -17.16 -19.69 -27.28
N PRO A 376 -16.01 -19.04 -27.45
CA PRO A 376 -14.72 -19.72 -27.54
C PRO A 376 -14.44 -20.54 -26.27
N ARG A 377 -13.98 -21.78 -26.46
CA ARG A 377 -13.69 -22.72 -25.38
C ARG A 377 -12.75 -22.13 -24.32
N GLU A 378 -11.71 -21.44 -24.77
CA GLU A 378 -10.69 -20.82 -23.91
C GLU A 378 -11.30 -19.72 -23.02
N ALA A 379 -12.24 -18.95 -23.54
CA ALA A 379 -12.91 -17.89 -22.78
C ALA A 379 -13.81 -18.49 -21.69
N VAL A 380 -14.56 -19.55 -22.00
CA VAL A 380 -15.39 -20.25 -21.03
C VAL A 380 -14.55 -20.86 -19.91
N LEU A 381 -13.43 -21.52 -20.26
CA LEU A 381 -12.50 -22.11 -19.28
C LEU A 381 -11.81 -21.04 -18.42
N HIS A 382 -11.45 -19.90 -19.01
CA HIS A 382 -10.87 -18.78 -18.27
C HIS A 382 -11.82 -18.27 -17.20
N GLU A 383 -13.07 -18.01 -17.57
CA GLU A 383 -14.05 -17.50 -16.60
C GLU A 383 -14.47 -18.57 -15.58
N PHE A 384 -14.58 -19.83 -16.00
CA PHE A 384 -14.80 -20.94 -15.07
C PHE A 384 -13.66 -21.03 -14.04
N GLY A 385 -12.40 -20.95 -14.50
CA GLY A 385 -11.23 -20.98 -13.63
C GLY A 385 -11.19 -19.80 -12.64
N ASN A 386 -11.40 -18.59 -13.13
CA ASN A 386 -11.48 -17.40 -12.28
C ASN A 386 -12.58 -17.54 -11.22
N GLY A 387 -13.78 -17.94 -11.64
CA GLY A 387 -14.89 -18.13 -10.73
C GLY A 387 -14.66 -19.23 -9.69
N SER A 388 -13.98 -20.31 -10.07
CA SER A 388 -13.67 -21.41 -9.15
C SER A 388 -12.72 -21.02 -8.01
N PHE A 389 -11.92 -19.98 -8.17
CA PHE A 389 -10.97 -19.53 -7.15
C PHE A 389 -11.55 -18.45 -6.22
N LEU A 390 -12.67 -17.82 -6.58
CA LEU A 390 -13.29 -16.76 -5.75
C LEU A 390 -13.62 -17.19 -4.31
N PRO A 391 -14.10 -18.43 -4.04
CA PRO A 391 -14.42 -18.83 -2.67
C PRO A 391 -13.21 -19.10 -1.77
N LEU A 392 -12.00 -19.10 -2.31
CA LEU A 392 -10.78 -19.39 -1.52
C LEU A 392 -10.35 -18.17 -0.69
N ASP A 393 -9.65 -17.26 -1.29
CA ASP A 393 -9.20 -15.99 -0.69
C ASP A 393 -8.76 -14.99 -1.78
N ASP A 394 -8.45 -13.74 -1.38
CA ASP A 394 -8.02 -12.68 -2.30
C ASP A 394 -6.61 -12.90 -2.90
N TYR A 395 -5.86 -13.89 -2.42
CA TYR A 395 -4.46 -14.14 -2.80
C TYR A 395 -4.27 -15.40 -3.63
N SER A 396 -5.24 -16.31 -3.61
CA SER A 396 -5.24 -17.55 -4.40
C SER A 396 -5.82 -17.30 -5.78
N ALA A 397 -5.09 -17.66 -6.84
CA ALA A 397 -5.52 -17.43 -8.23
C ALA A 397 -4.78 -18.33 -9.22
N ILE A 398 -5.40 -18.57 -10.37
CA ILE A 398 -4.69 -19.04 -11.56
C ILE A 398 -3.91 -17.87 -12.15
N ILE A 399 -2.66 -18.10 -12.51
CA ILE A 399 -1.79 -17.14 -13.23
C ILE A 399 -1.83 -17.56 -14.70
N TRP A 400 -2.60 -16.79 -15.45
CA TRP A 400 -2.90 -17.08 -16.85
C TRP A 400 -1.71 -16.83 -17.78
N PRO A 401 -1.73 -17.32 -19.05
CA PRO A 401 -0.60 -17.22 -19.95
C PRO A 401 -0.08 -15.80 -20.21
N ASP A 402 -0.95 -14.83 -20.27
CA ASP A 402 -0.60 -13.41 -20.45
C ASP A 402 -0.02 -12.77 -19.18
N GLU A 403 -0.41 -13.26 -18.01
CA GLU A 403 0.07 -12.78 -16.71
C GLU A 403 1.38 -13.42 -16.25
N LEU A 404 1.66 -14.66 -16.70
CA LEU A 404 2.79 -15.46 -16.19
C LEU A 404 4.13 -14.74 -16.32
N ARG A 405 4.40 -14.13 -17.47
CA ARG A 405 5.64 -13.38 -17.68
C ARG A 405 5.78 -12.17 -16.76
N ARG A 406 4.67 -11.47 -16.50
CA ARG A 406 4.62 -10.32 -15.59
C ARG A 406 4.81 -10.77 -14.15
N PHE A 407 4.17 -11.87 -13.77
CA PHE A 407 4.29 -12.48 -12.44
C PHE A 407 5.74 -12.91 -12.16
N GLU A 408 6.39 -13.62 -13.07
CA GLU A 408 7.79 -14.05 -12.94
C GLU A 408 8.74 -12.84 -12.79
N LYS A 409 8.57 -11.80 -13.61
CA LYS A 409 9.35 -10.55 -13.50
C LYS A 409 9.19 -9.89 -12.11
N ASN A 410 7.95 -9.77 -11.62
CA ASN A 410 7.67 -9.11 -10.36
C ASN A 410 8.22 -9.90 -9.16
N THR A 411 8.19 -11.22 -9.23
CA THR A 411 8.66 -12.11 -8.14
C THR A 411 10.18 -12.11 -8.05
N GLN A 412 10.89 -12.06 -9.18
CA GLN A 412 12.36 -12.07 -9.21
C GLN A 412 12.98 -10.70 -8.83
N GLY A 413 12.17 -9.63 -8.74
CA GLY A 413 12.66 -8.27 -8.43
C GLY A 413 13.64 -7.68 -9.46
N ARG A 414 13.81 -8.34 -10.60
CA ARG A 414 14.69 -7.93 -11.70
C ARG A 414 13.84 -7.51 -12.88
N PHE A 415 13.92 -6.26 -13.22
CA PHE A 415 13.27 -5.72 -14.43
C PHE A 415 14.27 -5.73 -15.58
N VAL A 416 13.88 -6.28 -16.72
CA VAL A 416 14.67 -6.16 -17.94
C VAL A 416 14.01 -5.14 -18.86
N GLY A 417 14.65 -4.01 -19.05
CA GLY A 417 14.12 -2.88 -19.81
C GLY A 417 15.16 -1.80 -20.00
N VAL A 418 14.73 -0.55 -20.12
CA VAL A 418 15.63 0.58 -20.33
C VAL A 418 15.94 1.37 -19.06
N GLY A 419 15.14 1.19 -17.99
CA GLY A 419 15.36 1.86 -16.70
C GLY A 419 14.84 3.30 -16.69
N VAL A 420 13.57 3.50 -17.02
CA VAL A 420 12.83 4.75 -16.87
C VAL A 420 11.68 4.56 -15.88
N GLN A 421 11.45 5.57 -15.06
CA GLN A 421 10.20 5.73 -14.30
C GLN A 421 9.27 6.61 -15.13
N ILE A 422 8.04 6.16 -15.34
CA ILE A 422 7.04 6.86 -16.16
C ILE A 422 5.75 7.12 -15.38
N GLU A 423 5.03 8.16 -15.77
CA GLU A 423 3.70 8.51 -15.27
C GLU A 423 2.88 9.13 -16.39
N TYR A 424 1.58 9.38 -16.15
CA TYR A 424 0.81 10.26 -17.02
C TYR A 424 0.98 11.71 -16.60
N ASP A 425 1.10 12.59 -17.59
CA ASP A 425 0.98 14.02 -17.37
C ASP A 425 -0.50 14.48 -17.32
N GLU A 426 -0.72 15.79 -17.22
CA GLU A 426 -2.07 16.37 -17.19
C GLU A 426 -2.86 16.19 -18.50
N GLN A 427 -2.18 15.88 -19.60
CA GLN A 427 -2.74 15.61 -20.92
C GLN A 427 -2.90 14.11 -21.18
N SER A 428 -2.67 13.27 -20.18
CA SER A 428 -2.66 11.80 -20.29
C SER A 428 -1.59 11.26 -21.25
N ALA A 429 -0.54 12.03 -21.52
CA ALA A 429 0.62 11.57 -22.24
C ALA A 429 1.61 10.87 -21.27
N VAL A 430 2.38 9.90 -21.76
CA VAL A 430 3.34 9.14 -20.97
C VAL A 430 4.62 9.96 -20.79
N ARG A 431 4.83 10.46 -19.59
CA ARG A 431 5.98 11.30 -19.23
C ARG A 431 7.03 10.52 -18.46
N VAL A 432 8.30 10.77 -18.76
CA VAL A 432 9.43 10.30 -17.97
C VAL A 432 9.53 11.11 -16.68
N VAL A 433 9.36 10.46 -15.54
CA VAL A 433 9.62 11.06 -14.21
C VAL A 433 11.12 11.22 -14.01
N THR A 434 11.87 10.12 -14.23
CA THR A 434 13.34 10.10 -14.16
C THR A 434 13.89 8.85 -14.85
N PRO A 435 15.01 8.93 -15.58
CA PRO A 435 15.79 7.76 -15.91
C PRO A 435 16.52 7.28 -14.65
N LEU A 436 16.60 5.96 -14.48
CA LEU A 436 17.38 5.37 -13.38
C LEU A 436 18.87 5.42 -13.74
N GLU A 437 19.71 5.82 -12.80
CA GLU A 437 21.12 6.01 -13.01
C GLU A 437 21.84 4.73 -13.46
N GLY A 438 22.83 4.88 -14.35
CA GLY A 438 23.60 3.75 -14.89
C GLY A 438 22.85 2.87 -15.90
N THR A 439 21.55 3.07 -16.09
CA THR A 439 20.69 2.29 -16.96
C THR A 439 20.84 2.66 -18.45
N PRO A 440 20.33 1.83 -19.37
CA PRO A 440 20.34 2.15 -20.80
C PRO A 440 19.71 3.51 -21.13
N ALA A 441 18.58 3.86 -20.50
CA ALA A 441 17.91 5.13 -20.75
C ALA A 441 18.75 6.33 -20.29
N HIS A 442 19.36 6.23 -19.11
CA HIS A 442 20.27 7.26 -18.61
C HIS A 442 21.44 7.48 -19.56
N LYS A 443 22.10 6.39 -19.99
CA LYS A 443 23.23 6.43 -20.93
C LYS A 443 22.83 6.96 -22.31
N ALA A 444 21.58 6.76 -22.74
CA ALA A 444 21.06 7.29 -23.99
C ALA A 444 20.66 8.77 -23.92
N GLY A 445 20.72 9.39 -22.74
CA GLY A 445 20.36 10.78 -22.54
C GLY A 445 18.83 11.01 -22.54
N ILE A 446 18.05 10.10 -21.98
CA ILE A 446 16.65 10.32 -21.66
C ILE A 446 16.59 11.23 -20.43
N HIS A 447 15.72 12.23 -20.47
CA HIS A 447 15.62 13.25 -19.43
C HIS A 447 14.28 13.16 -18.66
N PRO A 448 14.22 13.62 -17.39
CA PRO A 448 12.97 13.91 -16.72
C PRO A 448 12.17 14.94 -17.53
N GLY A 449 10.87 14.69 -17.65
CA GLY A 449 9.96 15.54 -18.43
C GLY A 449 9.82 15.16 -19.91
N ASP A 450 10.65 14.28 -20.46
CA ASP A 450 10.47 13.75 -21.83
C ASP A 450 9.10 13.07 -21.94
N ILE A 451 8.36 13.34 -23.02
CA ILE A 451 7.11 12.69 -23.35
C ILE A 451 7.37 11.57 -24.33
N ILE A 452 7.05 10.32 -23.94
CA ILE A 452 7.19 9.18 -24.83
C ILE A 452 5.98 9.13 -25.75
N THR A 453 6.22 9.19 -27.08
CA THR A 453 5.14 9.19 -28.07
C THR A 453 5.06 7.85 -28.83
N GLN A 454 6.19 7.17 -29.02
CA GLN A 454 6.23 5.87 -29.70
C GLN A 454 7.25 4.93 -29.05
N VAL A 455 6.95 3.63 -29.11
CA VAL A 455 7.89 2.53 -28.78
C VAL A 455 7.92 1.55 -29.95
N ASP A 456 9.12 1.29 -30.51
CA ASP A 456 9.33 0.48 -31.70
C ASP A 456 8.40 0.88 -32.86
N GLY A 457 8.23 2.20 -33.08
CA GLY A 457 7.38 2.79 -34.11
C GLY A 457 5.87 2.70 -33.85
N LYS A 458 5.44 2.14 -32.72
CA LYS A 458 4.03 2.05 -32.33
C LYS A 458 3.65 3.27 -31.52
N ASN A 459 2.60 3.96 -31.92
CA ASN A 459 2.01 5.06 -31.13
C ASN A 459 1.48 4.51 -29.80
N ILE A 460 1.90 5.10 -28.67
CA ILE A 460 1.52 4.66 -27.33
C ILE A 460 0.47 5.56 -26.66
N TYR A 461 0.02 6.62 -27.33
CA TYR A 461 -1.04 7.50 -26.80
C TYR A 461 -2.34 6.71 -26.61
N GLY A 462 -2.93 6.80 -25.41
CA GLY A 462 -4.11 6.03 -25.05
C GLY A 462 -3.86 4.62 -24.51
N LEU A 463 -2.61 4.12 -24.52
CA LEU A 463 -2.26 2.87 -23.84
C LEU A 463 -2.16 3.07 -22.32
N SER A 464 -2.46 2.03 -21.56
CA SER A 464 -2.14 2.01 -20.12
C SER A 464 -0.63 2.00 -19.88
N LEU A 465 -0.18 2.51 -18.71
CA LEU A 465 1.24 2.45 -18.34
C LEU A 465 1.77 1.01 -18.37
N ASP A 466 0.96 0.03 -17.96
CA ASP A 466 1.30 -1.40 -18.04
C ASP A 466 1.58 -1.85 -19.48
N GLN A 467 0.70 -1.47 -20.41
CA GLN A 467 0.90 -1.79 -21.84
C GLN A 467 2.16 -1.12 -22.41
N VAL A 468 2.44 0.12 -22.00
CA VAL A 468 3.67 0.83 -22.36
C VAL A 468 4.91 0.14 -21.76
N VAL A 469 4.85 -0.25 -20.48
CA VAL A 469 5.92 -1.02 -19.83
C VAL A 469 6.16 -2.35 -20.54
N ASP A 470 5.09 -3.06 -20.95
CA ASP A 470 5.22 -4.31 -21.70
C ASP A 470 5.90 -4.12 -23.07
N LEU A 471 5.70 -2.98 -23.74
CA LEU A 471 6.41 -2.65 -24.99
C LEU A 471 7.89 -2.30 -24.74
N ILE A 472 8.17 -1.54 -23.68
CA ILE A 472 9.55 -1.11 -23.33
C ILE A 472 10.38 -2.28 -22.80
N THR A 473 9.79 -3.20 -22.04
CA THR A 473 10.48 -4.37 -21.48
C THR A 473 10.60 -5.51 -22.49
N GLY A 474 11.54 -6.44 -22.24
CA GLY A 474 11.76 -7.60 -23.11
C GLY A 474 13.02 -8.36 -22.74
N PRO A 475 13.50 -9.32 -23.55
CA PRO A 475 14.74 -10.05 -23.27
C PRO A 475 15.95 -9.11 -23.17
N ALA A 476 16.87 -9.41 -22.24
CA ALA A 476 18.11 -8.64 -22.09
C ALA A 476 18.94 -8.64 -23.38
N GLY A 477 19.56 -7.51 -23.70
CA GLY A 477 20.37 -7.32 -24.88
C GLY A 477 19.60 -7.04 -26.16
N THR A 478 18.27 -7.16 -26.17
CA THR A 478 17.48 -6.83 -27.36
C THR A 478 17.27 -5.31 -27.49
N PRO A 479 17.27 -4.75 -28.72
CA PRO A 479 17.06 -3.34 -28.92
C PRO A 479 15.59 -2.94 -28.67
N VAL A 480 15.39 -1.70 -28.23
CA VAL A 480 14.11 -0.99 -28.22
C VAL A 480 14.34 0.44 -28.66
N THR A 481 13.46 0.95 -29.49
CA THR A 481 13.51 2.31 -30.01
C THR A 481 12.39 3.12 -29.40
N MET A 482 12.72 4.23 -28.74
CA MET A 482 11.75 5.16 -28.15
C MET A 482 11.80 6.48 -28.91
N THR A 483 10.64 6.98 -29.32
CA THR A 483 10.49 8.34 -29.83
C THR A 483 9.91 9.18 -28.70
N ILE A 484 10.57 10.28 -28.39
CA ILE A 484 10.22 11.20 -27.31
C ILE A 484 10.09 12.62 -27.83
N ASP A 485 9.17 13.37 -27.26
CA ASP A 485 9.10 14.82 -27.45
C ASP A 485 9.67 15.51 -26.21
N ARG A 486 10.75 16.27 -26.41
CA ARG A 486 11.43 17.03 -25.37
C ARG A 486 11.08 18.50 -25.48
N LYS A 487 10.50 19.07 -24.44
CA LYS A 487 10.29 20.51 -24.34
C LYS A 487 11.63 21.21 -24.08
N GLY A 488 11.91 22.22 -24.87
CA GLY A 488 13.04 23.11 -24.63
C GLY A 488 12.87 23.90 -23.30
N PRO A 489 13.90 24.61 -22.83
CA PRO A 489 13.77 25.48 -21.67
C PRO A 489 12.68 26.52 -21.92
N GLU A 490 11.91 26.83 -20.86
CA GLU A 490 10.92 27.91 -20.94
C GLU A 490 11.61 29.22 -21.31
N PRO A 491 11.07 29.98 -22.29
CA PRO A 491 11.64 31.24 -22.69
C PRO A 491 11.55 32.22 -21.52
N LEU A 492 12.71 32.74 -21.09
CA LEU A 492 12.80 33.75 -20.04
C LEU A 492 12.75 35.15 -20.65
N GLY A 493 11.92 36.01 -20.08
CA GLY A 493 11.90 37.42 -20.39
C GLY A 493 13.21 38.12 -19.96
N ALA A 494 13.36 39.37 -20.35
CA ALA A 494 14.55 40.17 -20.01
C ALA A 494 14.79 40.36 -18.48
N ASP A 495 13.77 40.05 -17.66
CA ASP A 495 13.81 40.07 -16.19
C ASP A 495 14.16 38.72 -15.57
N GLY A 496 14.46 37.71 -16.39
CA GLY A 496 14.78 36.35 -15.96
C GLY A 496 13.58 35.52 -15.46
N LYS A 497 12.33 36.00 -15.67
CA LYS A 497 11.11 35.30 -15.36
C LYS A 497 10.50 34.73 -16.64
N VAL A 498 9.71 33.65 -16.47
CA VAL A 498 8.95 33.08 -17.60
C VAL A 498 8.03 34.14 -18.19
N ASP A 499 8.21 34.44 -19.49
CA ASP A 499 7.39 35.41 -20.21
C ASP A 499 6.13 34.74 -20.77
N PRO A 500 4.94 35.01 -20.19
CA PRO A 500 3.71 34.38 -20.64
C PRO A 500 3.25 34.82 -22.05
N ALA A 501 3.92 35.81 -22.63
CA ALA A 501 3.64 36.33 -23.97
C ALA A 501 4.55 35.74 -25.06
N ASN A 502 5.55 34.97 -24.69
CA ASN A 502 6.45 34.30 -25.63
C ASN A 502 5.91 32.90 -25.97
N ASP A 503 6.10 32.52 -27.24
CA ASP A 503 5.69 31.23 -27.80
C ASP A 503 6.02 30.05 -26.89
N GLU A 504 5.15 29.00 -26.92
CA GLU A 504 5.38 27.73 -26.25
C GLU A 504 6.80 27.21 -26.49
N PRO A 505 7.48 26.65 -25.47
CA PRO A 505 8.83 26.14 -25.65
C PRO A 505 8.90 25.17 -26.81
N LYS A 506 9.80 25.41 -27.75
CA LYS A 506 9.98 24.55 -28.93
C LYS A 506 10.20 23.13 -28.49
N SER A 507 9.32 22.22 -28.89
CA SER A 507 9.53 20.80 -28.63
C SER A 507 10.35 20.19 -29.75
N GLU A 508 11.32 19.34 -29.37
CA GLU A 508 12.14 18.55 -30.27
C GLU A 508 11.74 17.09 -30.19
N THR A 509 11.43 16.48 -31.35
CA THR A 509 11.19 15.03 -31.42
C THR A 509 12.52 14.31 -31.58
N ILE A 510 12.86 13.46 -30.63
CA ILE A 510 14.13 12.74 -30.53
C ILE A 510 13.84 11.23 -30.57
N THR A 511 14.56 10.48 -31.40
CA THR A 511 14.50 9.02 -31.43
C THR A 511 15.77 8.41 -30.84
N LYS A 512 15.62 7.51 -29.87
CA LYS A 512 16.69 6.82 -29.17
C LYS A 512 16.51 5.33 -29.24
N THR A 513 17.53 4.61 -29.74
CA THR A 513 17.60 3.14 -29.71
C THR A 513 18.53 2.71 -28.57
N MET A 514 18.05 1.81 -27.72
CA MET A 514 18.74 1.33 -26.53
C MET A 514 18.63 -0.18 -26.45
N ASN A 515 19.66 -0.85 -25.94
CA ASN A 515 19.55 -2.27 -25.62
C ASN A 515 18.96 -2.46 -24.22
N ARG A 516 17.95 -3.34 -24.11
CA ARG A 516 17.36 -3.69 -22.82
C ARG A 516 18.40 -4.30 -21.89
N GLY A 517 18.48 -3.82 -20.66
CA GLY A 517 19.40 -4.28 -19.63
C GLY A 517 18.65 -4.78 -18.40
N VAL A 518 19.35 -5.52 -17.53
CA VAL A 518 18.82 -5.84 -16.20
C VAL A 518 18.86 -4.57 -15.37
N ILE A 519 17.69 -4.10 -14.94
CA ILE A 519 17.52 -2.89 -14.14
C ILE A 519 17.46 -3.30 -12.68
N LYS A 520 18.40 -2.83 -11.88
CA LYS A 520 18.38 -2.94 -10.45
C LYS A 520 17.74 -1.68 -9.87
N VAL A 521 16.83 -1.84 -8.95
CA VAL A 521 16.21 -0.72 -8.25
C VAL A 521 16.62 -0.83 -6.79
N ALA A 522 17.37 0.16 -6.29
CA ALA A 522 17.73 0.23 -4.88
C ALA A 522 16.48 0.25 -3.99
N THR A 523 16.42 -0.68 -3.06
CA THR A 523 15.29 -0.82 -2.12
C THR A 523 15.53 -0.13 -0.79
N VAL A 524 16.79 0.15 -0.47
CA VAL A 524 17.24 0.86 0.72
C VAL A 524 17.59 2.30 0.34
N LYS A 525 16.91 3.25 0.97
CA LYS A 525 17.06 4.68 0.69
C LYS A 525 17.35 5.45 1.96
N GLY A 526 18.23 6.42 1.87
CA GLY A 526 18.60 7.33 2.95
C GLY A 526 17.64 8.52 3.09
N TRP A 527 18.08 9.50 3.83
CA TRP A 527 17.33 10.73 4.08
C TRP A 527 17.26 11.64 2.85
N ASP A 528 18.39 11.91 2.24
CA ASP A 528 18.52 12.78 1.08
C ASP A 528 19.49 12.16 0.08
N ARG A 529 19.21 12.29 -1.22
CA ARG A 529 20.05 11.74 -2.26
C ARG A 529 21.18 12.72 -2.60
N LEU A 530 22.41 12.23 -2.50
CA LEU A 530 23.60 12.97 -2.91
C LEU A 530 23.84 12.81 -4.42
N SER A 531 24.62 13.73 -5.00
CA SER A 531 24.68 13.94 -6.46
C SER A 531 25.46 12.91 -7.27
N SER A 532 26.09 11.89 -6.71
CA SER A 532 27.20 11.23 -7.39
C SER A 532 27.11 9.71 -7.54
N GLY A 533 26.03 9.05 -7.18
CA GLY A 533 25.95 7.60 -7.37
C GLY A 533 24.62 6.96 -7.03
N GLU A 534 24.38 5.79 -7.63
CA GLU A 534 23.14 5.01 -7.46
C GLU A 534 22.81 4.72 -5.98
N TYR A 535 23.85 4.65 -5.12
CA TYR A 535 23.75 4.37 -3.69
C TYR A 535 24.29 5.50 -2.81
N ASP A 536 24.43 6.72 -3.36
CA ASP A 536 24.98 7.84 -2.63
C ASP A 536 23.87 8.63 -1.90
N TRP A 537 23.68 8.27 -0.63
CA TRP A 537 22.66 8.83 0.23
C TRP A 537 23.28 9.55 1.43
N ASN A 538 22.71 10.69 1.80
CA ASN A 538 22.82 11.18 3.16
C ASN A 538 21.98 10.27 4.06
N TRP A 539 22.63 9.51 4.93
CA TRP A 539 21.99 8.55 5.81
C TRP A 539 21.50 9.16 7.12
N PHE A 540 21.80 10.42 7.39
CA PHE A 540 21.45 11.06 8.64
C PHE A 540 20.35 12.10 8.45
N VAL A 541 19.27 11.95 9.22
CA VAL A 541 18.25 12.98 9.37
C VAL A 541 18.71 14.03 10.37
N ASP A 542 19.50 13.62 11.39
CA ASP A 542 20.17 14.52 12.36
C ASP A 542 21.61 14.04 12.55
N LYS A 543 22.52 14.63 11.77
CA LYS A 543 23.93 14.24 11.75
C LYS A 543 24.65 14.62 13.05
N ASP A 544 24.33 15.76 13.64
CA ASP A 544 25.00 16.26 14.83
C ASP A 544 24.77 15.35 16.03
N ARG A 545 23.61 14.71 16.08
CA ARG A 545 23.26 13.76 17.15
C ARG A 545 23.42 12.30 16.75
N GLY A 546 23.86 12.03 15.53
CA GLY A 546 24.06 10.68 15.00
C GLY A 546 22.77 9.91 14.81
N ILE A 547 21.65 10.57 14.46
CA ILE A 547 20.39 9.89 14.18
C ILE A 547 20.28 9.59 12.68
N GLY A 548 20.38 8.30 12.37
CA GLY A 548 20.25 7.80 11.00
C GLY A 548 18.80 7.64 10.58
N TYR A 549 18.58 7.64 9.27
CA TYR A 549 17.30 7.36 8.64
C TYR A 549 17.50 6.39 7.48
N VAL A 550 16.76 5.29 7.52
CA VAL A 550 16.71 4.29 6.44
C VAL A 550 15.26 4.02 6.09
N ARG A 551 14.92 4.15 4.80
CA ARG A 551 13.63 3.77 4.27
C ARG A 551 13.76 2.52 3.40
N LEU A 552 13.01 1.47 3.71
CA LEU A 552 12.88 0.29 2.87
C LEU A 552 11.62 0.45 2.00
N THR A 553 11.79 0.41 0.69
CA THR A 553 10.64 0.56 -0.24
C THR A 553 9.97 -0.76 -0.56
N GLN A 554 10.71 -1.87 -0.47
CA GLN A 554 10.26 -3.25 -0.58
C GLN A 554 11.36 -4.18 -0.08
N PHE A 555 11.06 -5.47 0.03
CA PHE A 555 12.04 -6.52 0.33
C PHE A 555 12.35 -7.31 -0.94
N ALA A 556 13.48 -6.99 -1.61
CA ALA A 556 13.98 -7.67 -2.80
C ALA A 556 15.32 -8.36 -2.52
N ASP A 557 15.85 -9.16 -3.44
CA ASP A 557 17.04 -9.99 -3.27
C ASP A 557 18.24 -9.27 -2.62
N ASP A 558 18.44 -7.99 -2.94
CA ASP A 558 19.59 -7.20 -2.53
C ASP A 558 19.36 -6.37 -1.25
N THR A 559 18.11 -6.31 -0.72
CA THR A 559 17.73 -5.42 0.39
C THR A 559 18.63 -5.57 1.62
N GLY A 560 18.88 -6.80 2.05
CA GLY A 560 19.73 -7.06 3.22
C GLY A 560 21.18 -6.62 2.99
N ARG A 561 21.71 -6.77 1.79
CA ARG A 561 23.08 -6.35 1.44
C ARG A 561 23.19 -4.82 1.35
N GLU A 562 22.20 -4.18 0.75
CA GLU A 562 22.09 -2.71 0.69
C GLU A 562 22.00 -2.11 2.10
N LEU A 563 21.18 -2.71 2.97
CA LEU A 563 21.07 -2.30 4.37
C LEU A 563 22.40 -2.48 5.14
N ASP A 564 23.10 -3.60 4.95
CA ASP A 564 24.40 -3.83 5.55
C ASP A 564 25.43 -2.77 5.13
N ALA A 565 25.40 -2.33 3.88
CA ALA A 565 26.28 -1.27 3.39
C ALA A 565 25.92 0.10 4.01
N ALA A 566 24.64 0.42 4.10
CA ALA A 566 24.15 1.64 4.76
C ALA A 566 24.52 1.66 6.26
N ILE A 567 24.33 0.55 6.98
CA ILE A 567 24.71 0.42 8.40
C ILE A 567 26.20 0.67 8.59
N ARG A 568 27.08 0.08 7.75
CA ARG A 568 28.53 0.31 7.86
C ARG A 568 28.87 1.78 7.71
N GLN A 569 28.36 2.45 6.67
CA GLN A 569 28.60 3.88 6.44
C GLN A 569 28.13 4.74 7.62
N MET A 570 26.94 4.44 8.14
CA MET A 570 26.39 5.16 9.30
C MET A 570 27.22 4.92 10.56
N ARG A 571 27.67 3.67 10.83
CA ARG A 571 28.52 3.35 11.96
C ARG A 571 29.86 4.09 11.93
N GLU A 572 30.51 4.13 10.78
CA GLU A 572 31.74 4.87 10.55
C GLU A 572 31.53 6.39 10.76
N ALA A 573 30.35 6.90 10.47
CA ALA A 573 29.98 8.30 10.63
C ALA A 573 29.37 8.65 12.02
N GLY A 574 29.33 7.69 12.97
CA GLY A 574 28.93 7.92 14.36
C GLY A 574 27.42 7.74 14.63
N LEU A 575 26.80 6.70 14.06
CA LEU A 575 25.40 6.34 14.33
C LEU A 575 25.16 6.07 15.82
N LYS A 576 24.14 6.74 16.39
CA LYS A 576 23.72 6.61 17.80
C LYS A 576 22.26 6.22 17.95
N GLY A 577 21.43 6.38 16.93
CA GLY A 577 20.04 6.00 16.89
C GLY A 577 19.55 5.88 15.45
N LEU A 578 18.53 5.08 15.17
CA LEU A 578 18.06 4.82 13.81
C LEU A 578 16.53 4.94 13.70
N ILE A 579 16.07 5.61 12.67
CA ILE A 579 14.69 5.53 12.19
C ILE A 579 14.67 4.56 10.99
N LEU A 580 13.95 3.44 11.13
CA LEU A 580 13.68 2.49 10.07
C LEU A 580 12.26 2.73 9.54
N ASP A 581 12.13 3.34 8.36
CA ASP A 581 10.84 3.70 7.78
C ASP A 581 10.34 2.61 6.84
N LEU A 582 9.31 1.88 7.29
CA LEU A 582 8.59 0.83 6.55
C LEU A 582 7.21 1.30 6.05
N ARG A 583 6.87 2.57 6.24
CA ARG A 583 5.58 3.09 5.77
C ARG A 583 5.46 2.93 4.26
N PHE A 584 4.29 2.48 3.78
CA PHE A 584 3.99 2.19 2.36
C PHE A 584 4.87 1.10 1.73
N ASN A 585 5.52 0.28 2.53
CA ASN A 585 6.30 -0.86 2.04
C ASN A 585 5.39 -2.11 1.95
N PRO A 586 5.05 -2.60 0.75
CA PRO A 586 4.11 -3.71 0.57
C PRO A 586 4.67 -5.08 0.98
N GLY A 587 5.92 -5.13 1.46
CA GLY A 587 6.61 -6.37 1.78
C GLY A 587 7.53 -6.86 0.67
N GLY A 588 7.60 -8.15 0.49
CA GLY A 588 8.47 -8.83 -0.47
C GLY A 588 9.01 -10.16 0.08
N LEU A 589 10.28 -10.43 -0.15
CA LEU A 589 10.93 -11.70 0.17
C LEU A 589 11.08 -11.91 1.68
N LEU A 590 10.67 -13.09 2.14
CA LEU A 590 10.70 -13.49 3.55
C LEU A 590 12.12 -13.51 4.12
N ASP A 591 13.08 -14.09 3.39
CA ASP A 591 14.48 -14.19 3.79
C ASP A 591 15.12 -12.82 4.02
N GLN A 592 14.70 -11.79 3.25
CA GLN A 592 15.16 -10.42 3.43
C GLN A 592 14.54 -9.77 4.68
N ALA A 593 13.28 -10.07 5.01
CA ALA A 593 12.67 -9.63 6.27
C ALA A 593 13.43 -10.23 7.47
N VAL A 594 13.75 -11.51 7.40
CA VAL A 594 14.54 -12.21 8.43
C VAL A 594 15.94 -11.58 8.59
N ARG A 595 16.61 -11.28 7.46
CA ARG A 595 17.92 -10.59 7.50
C ARG A 595 17.84 -9.23 8.16
N VAL A 596 16.85 -8.41 7.83
CA VAL A 596 16.65 -7.09 8.44
C VAL A 596 16.39 -7.22 9.94
N SER A 597 15.51 -8.13 10.36
CA SER A 597 15.20 -8.38 11.78
C SER A 597 16.43 -8.79 12.57
N ARG A 598 17.28 -9.66 12.01
CA ARG A 598 18.55 -10.11 12.62
C ARG A 598 19.53 -8.98 12.89
N ARG A 599 19.42 -7.81 12.24
CA ARG A 599 20.30 -6.65 12.51
C ARG A 599 19.95 -5.91 13.79
N ILE A 600 18.73 -6.10 14.29
CA ILE A 600 18.18 -5.32 15.42
C ILE A 600 18.01 -6.22 16.65
N ILE A 601 17.61 -7.47 16.48
CA ILE A 601 17.23 -8.38 17.57
C ILE A 601 18.43 -9.22 17.99
N LYS A 602 18.80 -9.17 19.28
CA LYS A 602 19.94 -9.89 19.85
C LYS A 602 19.59 -11.15 20.65
N ALA A 603 18.32 -11.55 20.64
CA ALA A 603 17.84 -12.74 21.37
C ALA A 603 18.62 -14.00 20.95
N GLU A 604 18.96 -14.88 21.92
CA GLU A 604 19.50 -16.18 21.61
C GLU A 604 18.39 -17.17 21.24
N ASN A 605 18.44 -17.70 20.01
CA ASN A 605 17.44 -18.64 19.49
C ASN A 605 15.99 -18.11 19.51
N GLY A 606 15.79 -16.79 19.53
CA GLY A 606 14.45 -16.19 19.47
C GLY A 606 13.81 -16.42 18.10
N ASP A 607 12.52 -16.72 18.08
CA ASP A 607 11.78 -16.78 16.82
C ASP A 607 11.62 -15.36 16.22
N ILE A 608 11.78 -15.22 14.91
CA ILE A 608 11.47 -13.99 14.16
C ILE A 608 10.07 -14.13 13.56
N VAL A 609 9.85 -15.25 12.89
CA VAL A 609 8.57 -15.60 12.27
C VAL A 609 8.44 -17.11 12.22
N MET A 610 7.21 -17.57 12.40
CA MET A 610 6.82 -18.96 12.24
C MET A 610 5.79 -19.06 11.12
N ALA A 611 5.68 -20.19 10.44
CA ALA A 611 4.61 -20.46 9.49
C ALA A 611 3.79 -21.67 9.96
N ARG A 612 2.48 -21.49 10.05
CA ARG A 612 1.51 -22.49 10.45
C ARG A 612 0.72 -22.96 9.25
N GLY A 613 0.71 -24.28 9.01
CA GLY A 613 -0.04 -24.92 7.93
C GLY A 613 -1.49 -25.25 8.30
N ALA A 614 -2.19 -25.90 7.37
CA ALA A 614 -3.59 -26.28 7.51
C ALA A 614 -3.86 -27.25 8.67
N SER A 615 -2.87 -28.09 9.07
CA SER A 615 -2.97 -28.95 10.25
C SER A 615 -3.02 -28.20 11.58
N GLY A 616 -2.73 -26.90 11.57
CA GLY A 616 -2.56 -26.08 12.76
C GLY A 616 -1.14 -26.16 13.36
N GLU A 617 -0.28 -26.99 12.81
CA GLU A 617 1.09 -27.16 13.26
C GLU A 617 2.05 -26.12 12.67
N ILE A 618 3.12 -25.82 13.38
CA ILE A 618 4.19 -24.95 12.92
C ILE A 618 5.10 -25.77 12.00
N GLU A 619 5.09 -25.43 10.72
CA GLU A 619 5.85 -26.14 9.69
C GLU A 619 7.26 -25.55 9.48
N SER A 620 7.44 -24.26 9.76
CA SER A 620 8.74 -23.61 9.66
C SER A 620 8.94 -22.52 10.70
N ARG A 621 10.21 -22.24 11.03
CA ARG A 621 10.63 -21.19 11.96
C ARG A 621 11.90 -20.53 11.45
N GLU A 622 11.90 -19.21 11.45
CA GLU A 622 13.10 -18.41 11.24
C GLU A 622 13.53 -17.76 12.56
N ARG A 623 14.82 -17.85 12.87
CA ARG A 623 15.35 -17.47 14.18
C ARG A 623 16.38 -16.35 14.10
N THR A 624 16.54 -15.70 15.22
CA THR A 624 17.59 -14.71 15.49
C THR A 624 18.98 -15.36 15.48
N ILE A 625 19.97 -14.54 15.17
CA ILE A 625 21.39 -14.89 15.26
C ILE A 625 22.10 -13.72 15.95
N PRO A 626 22.43 -13.82 17.25
CA PRO A 626 22.94 -12.70 18.04
C PRO A 626 24.16 -12.01 17.45
N SER A 627 25.08 -12.77 16.84
CA SER A 627 26.27 -12.22 16.18
C SER A 627 25.97 -11.34 14.95
N GLN A 628 24.75 -11.39 14.41
CA GLN A 628 24.29 -10.56 13.30
C GLN A 628 23.57 -9.29 13.74
N ALA A 629 23.35 -9.10 15.05
CA ALA A 629 22.59 -7.97 15.60
C ALA A 629 23.45 -6.69 15.67
N THR A 630 23.81 -6.16 14.52
CA THR A 630 24.72 -5.02 14.38
C THR A 630 24.14 -3.67 14.83
N LEU A 631 22.85 -3.60 15.14
CA LEU A 631 22.14 -2.41 15.62
C LEU A 631 21.57 -2.59 17.05
N ALA A 632 21.90 -3.69 17.73
CA ALA A 632 21.31 -4.01 19.05
C ALA A 632 21.76 -3.09 20.19
N ASP A 633 22.82 -2.31 19.98
CA ASP A 633 23.42 -1.38 20.95
C ASP A 633 22.90 0.05 20.83
N ILE A 634 22.01 0.32 19.89
CA ILE A 634 21.41 1.65 19.68
C ILE A 634 19.88 1.58 19.69
N PRO A 635 19.20 2.67 20.08
CA PRO A 635 17.75 2.76 19.97
C PRO A 635 17.30 2.82 18.51
N VAL A 636 16.21 2.09 18.18
CA VAL A 636 15.61 2.04 16.85
C VAL A 636 14.13 2.38 16.93
N ILE A 637 13.68 3.29 16.09
CA ILE A 637 12.24 3.51 15.86
C ILE A 637 11.87 2.96 14.48
N VAL A 638 10.89 2.08 14.46
CA VAL A 638 10.31 1.55 13.21
C VAL A 638 9.02 2.30 12.91
N LEU A 639 8.96 2.99 11.77
CA LEU A 639 7.74 3.64 11.30
C LEU A 639 6.93 2.69 10.44
N ILE A 640 5.64 2.52 10.76
CA ILE A 640 4.70 1.72 9.98
C ILE A 640 3.40 2.49 9.71
N ASN A 641 2.67 2.06 8.70
CA ASN A 641 1.32 2.52 8.44
C ASN A 641 0.51 1.41 7.73
N GLU A 642 -0.72 1.70 7.36
CA GLU A 642 -1.65 0.80 6.65
C GLU A 642 -1.14 0.31 5.29
N GLY A 643 -0.12 0.94 4.73
CA GLY A 643 0.60 0.46 3.54
C GLY A 643 1.77 -0.49 3.85
N SER A 644 2.09 -0.70 5.13
CA SER A 644 3.11 -1.65 5.57
C SER A 644 2.52 -3.06 5.59
N ALA A 645 2.98 -3.97 4.72
CA ALA A 645 2.35 -5.29 4.57
C ALA A 645 3.39 -6.44 4.55
N SER A 646 2.95 -7.66 4.88
CA SER A 646 3.71 -8.91 4.69
C SER A 646 5.09 -8.86 5.36
N ALA A 647 6.20 -8.86 4.61
CA ALA A 647 7.58 -8.80 5.13
C ALA A 647 7.81 -7.59 6.07
N SER A 648 7.16 -6.44 5.80
CA SER A 648 7.21 -5.27 6.70
C SER A 648 6.55 -5.57 8.05
N GLU A 649 5.47 -6.34 8.06
CA GLU A 649 4.77 -6.76 9.27
C GLU A 649 5.56 -7.79 10.05
N ILE A 650 6.27 -8.68 9.36
CA ILE A 650 7.19 -9.63 9.99
C ILE A 650 8.30 -8.88 10.72
N VAL A 651 8.94 -7.92 10.05
CA VAL A 651 10.03 -7.12 10.66
C VAL A 651 9.53 -6.33 11.85
N SER A 652 8.47 -5.52 11.66
CA SER A 652 7.96 -4.66 12.73
C SER A 652 7.39 -5.46 13.91
N GLY A 653 6.66 -6.56 13.61
CA GLY A 653 6.07 -7.41 14.63
C GLY A 653 7.12 -8.20 15.43
N ALA A 654 8.12 -8.77 14.78
CA ALA A 654 9.23 -9.44 15.46
C ALA A 654 9.99 -8.46 16.37
N ILE A 655 10.32 -7.27 15.85
CA ILE A 655 11.00 -6.23 16.64
C ILE A 655 10.13 -5.81 17.84
N ALA A 656 8.81 -5.63 17.65
CA ALA A 656 7.89 -5.29 18.75
C ALA A 656 7.91 -6.36 19.86
N CYS A 657 7.80 -7.64 19.50
CA CYS A 657 7.83 -8.75 20.45
C CYS A 657 9.16 -8.80 21.23
N HIS A 658 10.29 -8.71 20.54
CA HIS A 658 11.61 -8.73 21.16
C HIS A 658 11.94 -7.46 21.94
N ALA A 659 11.44 -6.30 21.51
CA ALA A 659 11.56 -5.07 22.30
C ALA A 659 10.82 -5.17 23.65
N LYS A 660 9.63 -5.82 23.65
CA LYS A 660 8.88 -6.10 24.87
C LYS A 660 9.62 -7.08 25.78
N ALA A 661 10.32 -8.07 25.21
CA ALA A 661 11.15 -9.02 25.96
C ALA A 661 12.49 -8.45 26.45
N GLY A 662 12.92 -7.29 25.95
CA GLY A 662 14.21 -6.66 26.32
C GLY A 662 15.37 -7.03 25.39
N ASP A 663 15.11 -7.78 24.33
CA ASP A 663 16.11 -8.22 23.35
C ASP A 663 16.43 -7.20 22.25
N ALA A 664 15.68 -6.07 22.22
CA ALA A 664 15.90 -4.95 21.34
C ALA A 664 15.54 -3.63 22.04
N ASP A 665 16.33 -2.58 21.85
CA ASP A 665 15.95 -1.23 22.29
C ASP A 665 15.21 -0.55 21.14
N ALA A 666 13.95 -0.94 20.96
CA ALA A 666 13.16 -0.50 19.81
C ALA A 666 11.73 -0.11 20.18
N LEU A 667 11.12 0.69 19.32
CA LEU A 667 9.77 1.24 19.39
C LEU A 667 9.13 1.22 18.03
N ILE A 668 7.88 0.77 17.93
CA ILE A 668 7.07 0.84 16.71
C ILE A 668 6.16 2.07 16.80
N LEU A 669 6.17 2.92 15.77
CA LEU A 669 5.43 4.18 15.74
C LEU A 669 4.68 4.34 14.41
N GLY A 670 3.49 4.93 14.44
CA GLY A 670 2.73 5.25 13.26
C GLY A 670 1.29 4.82 13.32
N ALA A 671 0.81 4.04 12.36
CA ALA A 671 -0.52 3.47 12.33
C ALA A 671 -0.46 1.94 12.15
N ARG A 672 -1.56 1.24 12.49
CA ARG A 672 -1.68 -0.22 12.32
C ARG A 672 -1.33 -0.62 10.89
N SER A 673 -0.60 -1.73 10.73
CA SER A 673 -0.22 -2.27 9.44
C SER A 673 -1.38 -2.95 8.68
N PHE A 674 -1.12 -3.38 7.46
CA PHE A 674 -2.14 -3.88 6.51
C PHE A 674 -2.86 -5.16 6.95
N GLY A 675 -2.14 -6.14 7.49
CA GLY A 675 -2.69 -7.43 7.88
C GLY A 675 -2.54 -8.54 6.82
N LYS A 676 -1.46 -8.56 6.04
CA LYS A 676 -1.17 -9.66 5.11
C LYS A 676 -0.26 -10.70 5.75
N GLY A 677 -0.84 -11.64 6.48
CA GLY A 677 -0.12 -12.76 7.11
C GLY A 677 -0.19 -14.07 6.34
N SER A 678 -0.65 -14.08 5.10
CA SER A 678 -0.79 -15.29 4.29
C SER A 678 0.46 -15.59 3.46
N VAL A 679 0.80 -16.89 3.35
CA VAL A 679 1.90 -17.43 2.55
C VAL A 679 1.31 -18.14 1.34
N GLN A 680 1.71 -17.74 0.14
CA GLN A 680 1.31 -18.40 -1.09
C GLN A 680 2.46 -19.26 -1.60
N ASN A 681 2.12 -20.49 -2.00
CA ASN A 681 2.99 -21.27 -2.85
C ASN A 681 2.54 -21.17 -4.32
N VAL A 682 3.51 -21.28 -5.23
CA VAL A 682 3.28 -21.19 -6.67
C VAL A 682 3.59 -22.54 -7.31
N TRP A 683 2.61 -23.12 -8.01
CA TRP A 683 2.78 -24.36 -8.77
C TRP A 683 2.61 -24.12 -10.25
N ARG A 684 3.50 -24.73 -11.03
CA ARG A 684 3.37 -24.73 -12.47
C ARG A 684 2.28 -25.73 -12.89
N LEU A 685 1.22 -25.26 -13.54
CA LEU A 685 0.11 -26.09 -14.02
C LEU A 685 0.42 -26.70 -15.39
N THR A 686 0.91 -25.85 -16.29
CA THR A 686 1.33 -26.21 -17.65
C THR A 686 2.61 -25.45 -18.02
N ASN A 687 3.07 -25.57 -19.25
CA ASN A 687 4.20 -24.76 -19.74
C ASN A 687 3.85 -23.27 -19.91
N VAL A 688 2.58 -22.90 -19.90
CA VAL A 688 2.10 -21.54 -20.16
C VAL A 688 1.34 -20.92 -19.00
N ALA A 689 1.03 -21.66 -17.92
CA ALA A 689 0.26 -21.18 -16.80
C ALA A 689 0.76 -21.74 -15.47
N SER A 690 0.58 -20.97 -14.40
CA SER A 690 0.84 -21.35 -13.01
C SER A 690 -0.39 -21.06 -12.15
N MET A 691 -0.33 -21.42 -10.89
CA MET A 691 -1.29 -20.98 -9.89
C MET A 691 -0.56 -20.60 -8.61
N LYS A 692 -1.11 -19.67 -7.88
CA LYS A 692 -0.72 -19.35 -6.51
C LYS A 692 -1.87 -19.75 -5.58
N LEU A 693 -1.55 -20.36 -4.44
CA LEU A 693 -2.51 -20.81 -3.46
C LEU A 693 -2.00 -20.51 -2.05
N THR A 694 -2.83 -19.98 -1.21
CA THR A 694 -2.51 -19.73 0.20
C THR A 694 -2.48 -21.06 0.97
N ILE A 695 -1.31 -21.39 1.54
CA ILE A 695 -1.08 -22.67 2.21
C ILE A 695 -0.70 -22.54 3.68
N GLN A 696 -0.27 -21.37 4.13
CA GLN A 696 0.15 -21.15 5.51
C GLN A 696 -0.19 -19.73 5.95
N TYR A 697 -0.20 -19.51 7.28
CA TYR A 697 -0.22 -18.20 7.89
C TYR A 697 1.07 -17.94 8.66
N TYR A 698 1.59 -16.71 8.53
CA TYR A 698 2.67 -16.23 9.38
C TYR A 698 2.19 -15.98 10.81
N MET A 699 3.02 -16.36 11.74
CA MET A 699 2.88 -16.07 13.18
C MET A 699 4.09 -15.28 13.66
N LEU A 700 3.84 -14.29 14.49
CA LEU A 700 4.87 -13.55 15.21
C LEU A 700 5.44 -14.36 16.38
N PRO A 701 6.54 -13.92 17.03
CA PRO A 701 7.14 -14.62 18.17
C PRO A 701 6.16 -14.89 19.33
N ASP A 702 5.17 -14.03 19.54
CA ASP A 702 4.11 -14.19 20.54
C ASP A 702 2.96 -15.10 20.08
N GLN A 703 3.13 -15.79 18.94
CA GLN A 703 2.16 -16.66 18.29
C GLN A 703 0.90 -15.95 17.73
N SER A 704 0.87 -14.63 17.72
CA SER A 704 -0.20 -13.90 17.07
C SER A 704 -0.13 -14.03 15.55
N ILE A 705 -1.32 -14.14 14.92
CA ILE A 705 -1.46 -14.20 13.46
C ILE A 705 -1.79 -12.79 12.96
N ILE A 706 -0.95 -12.27 12.07
CA ILE A 706 -1.12 -10.92 11.52
C ILE A 706 -2.19 -10.86 10.41
N HIS A 707 -2.67 -12.01 9.92
CA HIS A 707 -3.60 -12.05 8.79
C HIS A 707 -4.97 -11.50 9.15
N ARG A 708 -5.44 -10.51 8.38
CA ARG A 708 -6.76 -9.91 8.51
C ARG A 708 -7.80 -10.80 7.82
N LYS A 709 -8.79 -11.26 8.56
CA LYS A 709 -9.98 -11.93 8.05
C LYS A 709 -11.19 -11.02 8.20
N LEU A 710 -12.22 -11.26 7.40
CA LEU A 710 -13.48 -10.55 7.56
C LEU A 710 -13.99 -10.68 9.00
N GLY A 711 -14.40 -9.56 9.61
CA GLY A 711 -14.83 -9.52 11.01
C GLY A 711 -13.71 -9.58 12.06
N SER A 712 -12.43 -9.62 11.65
CA SER A 712 -11.31 -9.57 12.60
C SER A 712 -11.30 -8.26 13.37
N THR A 713 -11.17 -8.35 14.69
CA THR A 713 -10.93 -7.20 15.57
C THR A 713 -9.43 -6.96 15.81
N LYS A 714 -8.60 -7.96 15.56
CA LYS A 714 -7.14 -7.92 15.68
C LYS A 714 -6.50 -8.44 14.40
N TRP A 715 -5.62 -7.67 13.82
CA TRP A 715 -4.83 -8.03 12.65
C TRP A 715 -3.60 -7.13 12.54
N GLY A 716 -2.65 -7.48 11.68
CA GLY A 716 -1.47 -6.68 11.44
C GLY A 716 -0.61 -6.47 12.68
N VAL A 717 0.19 -5.43 12.65
CA VAL A 717 1.05 -4.98 13.76
C VAL A 717 0.53 -3.65 14.29
N GLU A 718 0.17 -3.63 15.58
CA GLU A 718 -0.16 -2.40 16.28
C GLU A 718 1.11 -1.66 16.67
N PRO A 719 1.22 -0.36 16.39
CA PRO A 719 2.34 0.43 16.89
C PRO A 719 2.24 0.60 18.42
N ASN A 720 3.40 0.72 19.08
CA ASN A 720 3.46 1.10 20.48
C ASN A 720 2.86 2.49 20.70
N LEU A 721 3.13 3.41 19.76
CA LEU A 721 2.58 4.75 19.78
C LEU A 721 1.90 5.06 18.45
N THR A 722 0.57 5.16 18.50
CA THR A 722 -0.23 5.55 17.32
C THR A 722 -0.23 7.05 17.14
N ILE A 723 0.20 7.49 15.96
CA ILE A 723 0.14 8.88 15.50
C ILE A 723 -0.63 8.91 14.18
N ASP A 724 -1.88 9.32 14.25
CA ASP A 724 -2.73 9.42 13.06
C ASP A 724 -2.32 10.60 12.19
N MET A 725 -2.40 10.41 10.89
CA MET A 725 -2.13 11.45 9.89
C MET A 725 -3.43 11.84 9.19
N LEU A 726 -3.62 13.13 8.99
CA LEU A 726 -4.71 13.60 8.12
C LEU A 726 -4.42 13.22 6.67
N PRO A 727 -5.45 12.97 5.81
CA PRO A 727 -5.26 12.59 4.41
C PRO A 727 -4.30 13.52 3.65
N LYS A 728 -4.40 14.83 3.89
CA LYS A 728 -3.49 15.81 3.30
C LYS A 728 -2.03 15.60 3.74
N GLN A 729 -1.80 15.35 5.04
CA GLN A 729 -0.46 15.10 5.55
C GLN A 729 0.16 13.84 4.93
N THR A 730 -0.63 12.78 4.76
CA THR A 730 -0.19 11.56 4.07
C THR A 730 0.25 11.86 2.64
N THR A 731 -0.54 12.64 1.89
CA THR A 731 -0.21 13.06 0.52
C THR A 731 1.05 13.93 0.48
N ASP A 732 1.17 14.89 1.39
CA ASP A 732 2.32 15.80 1.45
C ASP A 732 3.61 15.01 1.75
N VAL A 733 3.58 14.04 2.67
CA VAL A 733 4.73 13.15 2.98
C VAL A 733 5.11 12.28 1.79
N LEU A 734 4.13 11.69 1.08
CA LEU A 734 4.40 10.89 -0.13
C LEU A 734 5.06 11.74 -1.22
N THR A 735 4.55 12.96 -1.44
CA THR A 735 5.12 13.90 -2.40
C THR A 735 6.55 14.28 -2.03
N LEU A 736 6.78 14.64 -0.76
CA LEU A 736 8.12 14.98 -0.26
C LEU A 736 9.12 13.82 -0.44
N ARG A 737 8.68 12.57 -0.22
CA ARG A 737 9.50 11.38 -0.44
C ARG A 737 9.83 11.17 -1.91
N ARG A 738 8.82 11.28 -2.78
CA ARG A 738 9.00 11.13 -4.22
C ARG A 738 9.99 12.17 -4.74
N ASP A 739 9.79 13.41 -4.39
CA ASP A 739 10.62 14.52 -4.87
C ASP A 739 12.07 14.41 -4.41
N ALA A 740 12.31 13.84 -3.23
CA ALA A 740 13.65 13.57 -2.73
C ALA A 740 14.37 12.42 -3.47
N ASP A 741 13.62 11.51 -4.09
CA ASP A 741 14.16 10.39 -4.86
C ASP A 741 14.48 10.78 -6.32
N VAL A 742 13.88 11.87 -6.83
CA VAL A 742 14.05 12.33 -8.23
C VAL A 742 15.31 13.19 -8.36
N MET A 743 16.13 12.84 -9.36
CA MET A 743 17.32 13.61 -9.71
C MET A 743 16.97 14.67 -10.76
N ARG A 744 17.47 15.89 -10.61
CA ARG A 744 17.42 16.91 -11.67
C ARG A 744 18.54 16.69 -12.66
N ILE A 745 18.31 17.09 -13.92
CA ILE A 745 19.36 17.23 -14.91
C ILE A 745 19.69 18.71 -15.05
N ASP A 746 20.96 19.04 -14.92
CA ASP A 746 21.52 20.34 -15.26
C ASP A 746 22.43 20.22 -16.51
N GLU A 747 23.05 21.32 -16.94
CA GLU A 747 23.96 21.35 -18.09
C GLU A 747 25.18 20.42 -17.96
N LYS A 748 25.48 19.93 -16.74
CA LYS A 748 26.60 19.04 -16.40
C LYS A 748 26.19 17.58 -16.22
N GLY A 749 24.89 17.26 -16.35
CA GLY A 749 24.34 15.92 -16.14
C GLY A 749 23.41 15.83 -14.93
N LEU A 750 23.15 14.61 -14.46
CA LEU A 750 22.26 14.39 -13.31
C LEU A 750 22.84 15.01 -12.03
N THR A 751 22.11 15.92 -11.44
CA THR A 751 22.43 16.55 -10.18
C THR A 751 21.35 16.33 -9.12
N ARG A 752 21.49 16.97 -7.97
CA ARG A 752 20.66 16.83 -6.78
C ARG A 752 19.15 16.73 -7.05
N SER A 753 18.44 16.13 -6.07
CA SER A 753 16.97 16.13 -5.97
C SER A 753 16.37 17.50 -6.29
N ALA A 754 15.22 17.47 -6.95
CA ALA A 754 14.47 18.67 -7.34
C ALA A 754 14.07 19.52 -6.14
N THR A 755 13.76 18.87 -5.00
CA THR A 755 13.35 19.56 -3.77
C THR A 755 14.28 19.11 -2.65
N PRO A 756 15.05 20.02 -2.04
CA PRO A 756 15.86 19.69 -0.88
C PRO A 756 14.99 19.09 0.23
N ARG A 757 15.47 18.02 0.87
CA ARG A 757 14.81 17.49 2.05
C ARG A 757 14.86 18.50 3.18
N PRO A 758 13.78 18.64 3.96
CA PRO A 758 13.79 19.42 5.18
C PRO A 758 14.91 18.93 6.11
N ASN A 759 15.61 19.82 6.77
CA ASN A 759 16.53 19.42 7.83
C ASN A 759 15.79 19.01 9.10
N ALA A 760 16.49 18.46 10.09
CA ALA A 760 15.89 18.01 11.34
C ALA A 760 15.13 19.11 12.09
N GLU A 761 15.62 20.33 12.05
CA GLU A 761 14.97 21.48 12.70
C GLU A 761 13.69 21.88 11.97
N ASP A 762 13.68 21.84 10.62
CA ASP A 762 12.47 22.11 9.83
C ASP A 762 11.39 21.06 10.10
N ILE A 763 11.74 19.78 10.26
CA ILE A 763 10.78 18.72 10.60
C ILE A 763 10.12 19.01 11.95
N LEU A 764 10.94 19.32 12.96
CA LEU A 764 10.46 19.53 14.33
C LEU A 764 9.70 20.85 14.51
N THR A 765 10.08 21.90 13.77
CA THR A 765 9.47 23.23 13.94
C THR A 765 8.25 23.45 13.05
N LYS A 766 8.20 22.84 11.86
CA LYS A 766 7.13 23.06 10.87
C LYS A 766 6.03 21.99 10.90
N GLY A 767 6.23 20.87 11.61
CA GLY A 767 5.26 19.79 11.70
C GLY A 767 4.92 19.14 10.35
N LEU A 768 5.92 18.93 9.50
CA LEU A 768 5.74 18.46 8.13
C LEU A 768 5.35 16.98 8.03
N ASP A 769 5.83 16.17 8.99
CA ASP A 769 5.54 14.74 9.11
C ASP A 769 5.38 14.41 10.61
N PRO A 770 4.16 14.39 11.15
CA PRO A 770 3.94 14.21 12.59
C PRO A 770 4.53 12.91 13.15
N GLN A 771 4.56 11.84 12.35
CA GLN A 771 5.15 10.56 12.76
C GLN A 771 6.69 10.66 12.83
N LEU A 772 7.31 11.26 11.82
CA LEU A 772 8.75 11.45 11.78
C LEU A 772 9.22 12.48 12.82
N GLU A 773 8.47 13.56 13.01
CA GLU A 773 8.71 14.57 14.04
C GLU A 773 8.75 13.94 15.44
N THR A 774 7.72 13.15 15.78
CA THR A 774 7.65 12.45 17.06
C THR A 774 8.81 11.45 17.20
N ALA A 775 9.12 10.67 16.17
CA ALA A 775 10.22 9.71 16.17
C ALA A 775 11.57 10.41 16.41
N LEU A 776 11.80 11.52 15.74
CA LEU A 776 13.04 12.29 15.85
C LEU A 776 13.20 12.86 17.26
N LEU A 777 12.15 13.44 17.85
CA LEU A 777 12.18 13.96 19.21
C LEU A 777 12.45 12.85 20.24
N LEU A 778 11.76 11.70 20.14
CA LEU A 778 11.96 10.56 21.03
C LEU A 778 13.39 10.02 20.95
N LEU A 779 13.97 9.91 19.75
CA LEU A 779 15.37 9.48 19.60
C LEU A 779 16.35 10.52 20.12
N ARG A 780 16.11 11.82 19.91
CA ARG A 780 16.93 12.87 20.50
C ARG A 780 16.95 12.76 22.04
N ALA A 781 15.77 12.62 22.64
CA ALA A 781 15.66 12.44 24.08
C ALA A 781 16.37 11.17 24.57
N ARG A 782 16.23 10.05 23.84
CA ARG A 782 16.83 8.76 24.15
C ARG A 782 18.34 8.77 24.02
N VAL A 783 18.89 9.36 22.98
CA VAL A 783 20.33 9.45 22.73
C VAL A 783 21.02 10.33 23.78
N VAL A 784 20.39 11.42 24.21
CA VAL A 784 20.92 12.32 25.27
C VAL A 784 20.81 11.66 26.64
N GLY A 785 19.69 10.99 26.95
CA GLY A 785 19.41 10.38 28.24
C GLY A 785 20.13 9.07 28.56
N GLY A 786 20.75 8.42 27.57
CA GLY A 786 21.43 7.12 27.74
C GLY A 786 20.48 5.92 27.91
N PRO A 787 20.94 4.72 28.30
CA PRO A 787 20.13 3.48 28.35
C PRO A 787 18.98 3.55 29.37
N SER A 788 17.81 2.99 28.99
CA SER A 788 16.61 3.01 29.83
C SER A 788 16.79 2.25 31.15
N GLN A 789 15.97 2.55 32.16
CA GLN A 789 16.03 1.84 33.46
C GLN A 789 15.74 0.37 33.32
N ALA A 790 14.85 -0.04 32.40
CA ALA A 790 14.57 -1.45 32.14
C ALA A 790 15.80 -2.17 31.56
N THR A 791 16.56 -1.54 30.66
CA THR A 791 17.80 -2.09 30.12
C THR A 791 18.89 -2.18 31.18
N LYS A 792 18.95 -1.27 32.16
CA LYS A 792 19.88 -1.32 33.30
C LYS A 792 19.51 -2.43 34.28
N GLN A 793 18.24 -2.71 34.50
CA GLN A 793 17.81 -3.84 35.36
C GLN A 793 18.13 -5.19 34.73
N ALA A 794 17.86 -5.37 33.43
CA ALA A 794 18.24 -6.61 32.72
C ALA A 794 19.75 -6.84 32.71
N ALA A 795 20.54 -5.78 32.53
CA ALA A 795 22.00 -5.88 32.59
C ALA A 795 22.53 -6.21 34.03
N ASN A 796 21.82 -5.81 35.08
CA ASN A 796 22.17 -6.12 36.48
C ASN A 796 21.73 -7.52 36.87
N PHE A 797 20.61 -8.06 36.33
CA PHE A 797 20.23 -9.46 36.55
C PHE A 797 21.22 -10.41 35.92
N GLY A 798 21.71 -10.15 34.71
CA GLY A 798 22.73 -10.98 34.04
C GLY A 798 24.12 -10.91 34.66
N ARG A 799 24.42 -9.93 35.54
CA ARG A 799 25.67 -9.86 36.28
C ARG A 799 25.63 -10.58 37.65
N ASN A 800 24.46 -10.74 38.25
CA ASN A 800 24.37 -11.42 39.57
C ASN A 800 24.40 -12.95 39.46
N ASP A 801 24.11 -13.55 38.33
CA ASP A 801 24.19 -14.99 38.12
C ASP A 801 25.62 -15.49 37.80
N ALA A 802 26.56 -14.57 37.59
CA ALA A 802 27.98 -14.92 37.37
C ALA A 802 28.85 -14.97 38.65
N GLN A 803 28.24 -14.72 39.83
CA GLN A 803 28.93 -14.86 41.13
C GLN A 803 28.25 -15.90 42.05
N THR A 804 28.39 -17.17 41.71
CA THR A 804 28.22 -18.27 42.68
C THR A 804 29.36 -19.22 42.58
N SER A 805 30.25 -19.05 43.57
CA SER A 805 31.02 -20.00 44.39
C SER A 805 31.93 -21.06 43.75
N PRO A 806 33.20 -21.13 44.14
CA PRO A 806 34.06 -22.27 43.84
C PRO A 806 33.69 -23.44 44.75
N ILE A 807 33.34 -24.55 44.18
CA ILE A 807 33.35 -25.85 44.87
C ILE A 807 34.80 -26.31 44.91
N THR A 808 35.39 -26.33 46.10
CA THR A 808 36.64 -27.00 46.36
C THR A 808 36.39 -28.48 46.68
N PRO A 809 37.38 -29.39 46.48
CA PRO A 809 37.29 -30.80 46.12
C PRO A 809 36.72 -31.75 47.11
#